data_0e82569f7afafefa5c8dcb77f69b9062
#
_entry.id   0e82569f7afafefa5c8dcb77f69b9062
#
_cell.length_a   1.000
_cell.length_b   1.000
_cell.length_c   1.000
_cell.angle_alpha   90.00
_cell.angle_beta   90.00
_cell.angle_gamma   90.00
#
_symmetry.space_group_name_H-M   'P 1'
#
loop_
_entity.id
_entity.type
_entity.pdbx_description
1 polymer ?
#
loop_
_entity_poly.entity_id
_entity_poly.type
_entity_poly.pdbx_seq_one_letter_code
_entity_poly.pdbx_strand_id
1 'polypeptide(L)'
;MFRKSLPVCALILCALSVLCAPVPARAITIDPGLAAVLAEKDPPGQLPVILLFGDSFRPGDDMLAELQGVSASKRRAQLVAALKRMLRAVDNGAMAVLTAPGAEAQVGNLRELYLAGALSFEAAPGIITALGALPDPGTLYLDGVRVTSDASHPHEVPLRTQAAPVDTAWGVKFISAPKAWSLFGCDGSGVVVGHIDTGVWLAHPDLAAGIWRNPGEIVGNGVDDDANGFIDDWRGWDFGDGDNNPDDDANGGGHGTHTAGTVIGNGANGTVTGVAPGARLIPVKVYNAAGLGGTLGTIWAAEQYCVEAGARIITMSLGFVGDIPASFMRAERDNCANLRDAGVLLVNSAGNNHADFEPPLELGLTARVPAPWSAVPAPYSSTGGVLTVGGTAYHSSFFYPLSSTGPARWDNIDPFNDWPLAPGSGLTKPDICAPAVGINSTMVGGGYSGDTWNGTSMACPHIAGVAALMLQRNPSLSPAGIDSIMEKSALDLGVAGKDNYYGSGLVNARAAVQAVPLAQSADLAWTQVLPDAAGDQVLDPGQVTPMAFELHNVSPVHAAVGVAATLEVAPNPWVSVVDGSAMFPDLPLGGGFGANTADPFSLAVGEGAPQGFPFTMTLTVTADGGFRRTFDIDWYVGLPNFRTHDLGGIALTVTDQGILGFMSDAHQEGEGLSYQGGDNALYVGSFWAGTDVGYVCNRDYSGNGAENYEWQATIEPNGRVKDLGGIGSDQTFQAVFSDAGHAAPRSLRVEQTSMAFTLPHDNRVVILEYSLANLGATALPALYNGVFCDFDIKGTMGNFGGTDPSRRLAYMYADGGPYYGIALLGATPAANLTVLDNLVYVYDTSSIDDTYKIRHLKGTISTPVGAAGGDWSALVSSVVNLPANGGQAVVAYAIVTGATLADLQQAADAASGLYSPVAPVTGDVPVKVLHLAGNHPNPFNPVTTIEYAVAVPGRVLLEIYDMAGRRVRTLVDAVRDAGSYAAIWDGRDDAGVGVASGIYVCRMSAAGTNASTKMTLVK
;
A
#
# COMPACT_ATOMS: atom_id res chain seq x y z
N MET A 1 64.52 -9.41 -29.71
CA MET A 1 64.15 -8.23 -30.46
C MET A 1 62.83 -7.69 -29.97
N PHE A 2 62.94 -6.62 -29.25
CA PHE A 2 61.76 -5.87 -28.71
C PHE A 2 61.03 -5.21 -29.85
N ARG A 3 59.68 -5.26 -29.87
CA ARG A 3 58.84 -4.09 -30.21
C ARG A 3 57.32 -4.38 -30.07
N LYS A 4 56.66 -3.56 -29.17
CA LYS A 4 55.35 -2.96 -29.28
C LYS A 4 54.12 -3.85 -29.16
N SER A 5 53.68 -3.96 -27.93
CA SER A 5 52.28 -4.14 -27.61
C SER A 5 51.88 -3.21 -26.41
N LEU A 6 51.75 -1.94 -26.72
CA LEU A 6 51.07 -0.92 -25.88
C LEU A 6 50.65 0.18 -26.81
N PRO A 7 49.41 0.17 -27.30
CA PRO A 7 48.43 1.17 -26.84
C PRO A 7 46.95 0.71 -26.94
N VAL A 8 46.59 -0.55 -26.69
CA VAL A 8 45.16 -0.93 -26.74
C VAL A 8 44.48 -0.76 -25.37
N CYS A 9 45.20 -0.87 -24.26
CA CYS A 9 44.61 -0.63 -22.92
C CYS A 9 44.32 0.85 -22.62
N ALA A 10 45.07 1.79 -23.22
CA ALA A 10 44.83 3.21 -22.99
C ALA A 10 43.57 3.76 -23.72
N LEU A 11 43.19 3.11 -24.84
CA LEU A 11 41.95 3.48 -25.56
C LEU A 11 40.69 2.87 -24.97
N ILE A 12 40.80 1.74 -24.29
CA ILE A 12 39.67 1.10 -23.58
C ILE A 12 39.43 1.81 -22.25
N LEU A 13 40.45 2.30 -21.55
CA LEU A 13 40.27 3.15 -20.36
C LEU A 13 39.72 4.55 -20.67
N CYS A 14 40.03 5.14 -21.84
CA CYS A 14 39.40 6.39 -22.27
C CYS A 14 37.98 6.19 -22.81
N ALA A 15 37.63 5.00 -23.34
CA ALA A 15 36.26 4.72 -23.78
C ALA A 15 35.31 4.36 -22.58
N LEU A 16 35.86 3.75 -21.51
CA LEU A 16 35.13 3.49 -20.27
C LEU A 16 34.97 4.74 -19.37
N SER A 17 35.91 5.70 -19.48
CA SER A 17 35.75 6.98 -18.76
C SER A 17 34.82 7.98 -19.46
N VAL A 18 34.40 7.73 -20.70
CA VAL A 18 33.37 8.53 -21.40
C VAL A 18 31.97 7.91 -21.22
N LEU A 19 31.89 6.63 -20.79
CA LEU A 19 30.60 5.96 -20.49
C LEU A 19 30.14 6.07 -19.03
N CYS A 20 30.99 6.65 -18.17
CA CYS A 20 30.65 6.96 -16.76
C CYS A 20 30.80 8.45 -16.43
N ALA A 21 30.59 9.33 -17.39
CA ALA A 21 30.24 10.70 -17.02
C ALA A 21 28.83 10.63 -16.37
N PRO A 22 28.64 11.10 -15.14
CA PRO A 22 27.28 11.22 -14.59
C PRO A 22 26.49 12.03 -15.61
N VAL A 23 25.38 11.50 -16.08
CA VAL A 23 24.40 12.29 -16.84
C VAL A 23 24.12 13.50 -15.93
N PRO A 24 24.36 14.74 -16.38
CA PRO A 24 24.11 15.88 -15.52
C PRO A 24 22.65 15.77 -15.10
N ALA A 25 22.41 15.76 -13.78
CA ALA A 25 21.06 15.82 -13.23
C ALA A 25 20.35 16.97 -13.95
N ARG A 26 19.27 16.71 -14.65
CA ARG A 26 18.45 17.74 -15.26
C ARG A 26 17.86 18.55 -14.12
N ALA A 27 18.03 19.86 -14.14
CA ALA A 27 17.32 20.75 -13.24
C ALA A 27 15.81 20.67 -13.55
N ILE A 28 14.96 20.91 -12.54
CA ILE A 28 13.52 21.09 -12.75
C ILE A 28 13.32 22.15 -13.84
N THR A 29 12.53 21.80 -14.83
CA THR A 29 12.22 22.70 -15.95
C THR A 29 11.08 23.63 -15.57
N ILE A 30 11.22 24.93 -15.79
CA ILE A 30 10.10 25.88 -15.70
C ILE A 30 9.48 25.99 -17.10
N ASP A 31 8.20 25.69 -17.20
CA ASP A 31 7.46 25.82 -18.45
C ASP A 31 7.51 27.25 -19.00
N PRO A 32 7.56 27.47 -20.33
CA PRO A 32 7.63 28.80 -20.91
C PRO A 32 6.48 29.73 -20.50
N GLY A 33 5.27 29.22 -20.30
CA GLY A 33 4.12 30.00 -19.84
C GLY A 33 4.33 30.51 -18.42
N LEU A 34 4.75 29.66 -17.50
CA LEU A 34 5.10 30.04 -16.13
C LEU A 34 6.30 31.00 -16.11
N ALA A 35 7.33 30.73 -16.92
CA ALA A 35 8.50 31.60 -17.04
C ALA A 35 8.13 33.02 -17.51
N ALA A 36 7.17 33.17 -18.44
CA ALA A 36 6.68 34.45 -18.88
C ALA A 36 6.01 35.24 -17.76
N VAL A 37 5.17 34.61 -16.95
CA VAL A 37 4.51 35.25 -15.81
C VAL A 37 5.54 35.66 -14.75
N LEU A 38 6.53 34.82 -14.46
CA LEU A 38 7.63 35.14 -13.52
C LEU A 38 8.49 36.32 -14.00
N ALA A 39 8.56 36.57 -15.30
CA ALA A 39 9.32 37.67 -15.89
C ALA A 39 8.56 39.03 -15.92
N GLU A 40 7.31 39.05 -15.53
CA GLU A 40 6.53 40.31 -15.44
C GLU A 40 7.16 41.27 -14.42
N LYS A 41 6.93 42.58 -14.62
CA LYS A 41 7.51 43.64 -13.77
C LYS A 41 6.99 43.56 -12.31
N ASP A 42 5.72 43.13 -12.15
CA ASP A 42 5.04 42.93 -10.86
C ASP A 42 4.26 41.58 -10.95
N PRO A 43 4.92 40.43 -10.79
CA PRO A 43 4.25 39.16 -10.81
C PRO A 43 3.29 39.04 -9.59
N PRO A 44 2.19 38.27 -9.72
CA PRO A 44 1.31 38.01 -8.58
C PRO A 44 2.07 37.52 -7.34
N GLY A 45 1.56 37.87 -6.15
CA GLY A 45 2.20 37.51 -4.88
C GLY A 45 2.39 36.01 -4.66
N GLN A 46 1.40 35.21 -5.05
CA GLN A 46 1.47 33.76 -5.15
C GLN A 46 0.85 33.30 -6.47
N LEU A 47 1.41 32.26 -7.04
CA LEU A 47 0.97 31.66 -8.29
C LEU A 47 0.55 30.21 -8.04
N PRO A 48 -0.59 29.76 -8.59
CA PRO A 48 -0.94 28.34 -8.58
C PRO A 48 0.00 27.56 -9.52
N VAL A 49 0.61 26.52 -9.03
CA VAL A 49 1.65 25.76 -9.74
C VAL A 49 1.42 24.28 -9.59
N ILE A 50 1.67 23.52 -10.65
CA ILE A 50 1.80 22.06 -10.65
C ILE A 50 3.25 21.72 -10.98
N LEU A 51 3.87 20.89 -10.13
CA LEU A 51 5.12 20.19 -10.44
C LEU A 51 4.78 18.76 -10.86
N LEU A 52 4.98 18.44 -12.13
CA LEU A 52 4.84 17.08 -12.67
C LEU A 52 6.18 16.35 -12.63
N PHE A 53 6.19 15.13 -12.11
CA PHE A 53 7.35 14.26 -12.05
C PHE A 53 7.37 13.27 -13.23
N GLY A 54 8.33 13.42 -14.13
CA GLY A 54 8.54 12.52 -15.25
C GLY A 54 7.49 12.61 -16.39
N ASP A 55 7.58 11.67 -17.32
CA ASP A 55 6.71 11.61 -18.51
C ASP A 55 5.53 10.65 -18.33
N SER A 56 5.56 9.76 -17.34
CA SER A 56 4.48 8.85 -16.97
C SER A 56 4.59 8.45 -15.50
N PHE A 57 3.44 8.33 -14.85
CA PHE A 57 3.34 7.97 -13.44
C PHE A 57 2.38 6.79 -13.26
N ARG A 58 2.88 5.59 -13.51
CA ARG A 58 2.12 4.34 -13.46
C ARG A 58 2.88 3.25 -12.69
N PRO A 59 2.22 2.45 -11.86
CA PRO A 59 2.82 1.24 -11.30
C PRO A 59 3.25 0.29 -12.42
N GLY A 60 4.31 -0.49 -12.17
CA GLY A 60 4.77 -1.48 -13.14
C GLY A 60 3.74 -2.60 -13.37
N ASP A 61 3.79 -3.22 -14.56
CA ASP A 61 2.85 -4.28 -14.94
C ASP A 61 2.87 -5.49 -13.99
N ASP A 62 4.02 -5.82 -13.41
CA ASP A 62 4.16 -6.92 -12.44
C ASP A 62 3.31 -6.65 -11.19
N MET A 63 3.39 -5.45 -10.64
CA MET A 63 2.58 -5.04 -9.49
C MET A 63 1.09 -5.04 -9.82
N LEU A 64 0.70 -4.51 -10.98
CA LEU A 64 -0.70 -4.51 -11.41
C LEU A 64 -1.23 -5.94 -11.61
N ALA A 65 -0.37 -6.87 -12.04
CA ALA A 65 -0.72 -8.28 -12.17
C ALA A 65 -0.93 -8.95 -10.79
N GLU A 66 -0.09 -8.64 -9.80
CA GLU A 66 -0.25 -9.13 -8.42
C GLU A 66 -1.56 -8.67 -7.77
N LEU A 67 -2.06 -7.50 -8.15
CA LEU A 67 -3.33 -6.98 -7.68
C LEU A 67 -4.56 -7.62 -8.37
N GLN A 68 -4.35 -8.47 -9.38
CA GLN A 68 -5.43 -9.22 -10.01
C GLN A 68 -5.87 -10.37 -9.09
N GLY A 69 -7.14 -10.38 -8.71
CA GLY A 69 -7.71 -11.39 -7.80
C GLY A 69 -7.75 -10.98 -6.33
N VAL A 70 -7.17 -9.85 -5.99
CA VAL A 70 -7.30 -9.24 -4.65
C VAL A 70 -8.66 -8.54 -4.54
N SER A 71 -9.28 -8.56 -3.35
CA SER A 71 -10.56 -7.85 -3.12
C SER A 71 -10.44 -6.36 -3.46
N ALA A 72 -11.54 -5.74 -3.91
CA ALA A 72 -11.52 -4.36 -4.40
C ALA A 72 -10.97 -3.34 -3.37
N SER A 73 -11.31 -3.52 -2.09
CA SER A 73 -10.82 -2.64 -1.01
C SER A 73 -9.32 -2.82 -0.76
N LYS A 74 -8.84 -4.06 -0.65
CA LYS A 74 -7.41 -4.37 -0.45
C LYS A 74 -6.58 -3.93 -1.67
N ARG A 75 -7.09 -4.20 -2.88
CA ARG A 75 -6.46 -3.74 -4.13
C ARG A 75 -6.27 -2.23 -4.14
N ARG A 76 -7.33 -1.47 -3.78
CA ARG A 76 -7.28 -0.01 -3.68
C ARG A 76 -6.23 0.44 -2.66
N ALA A 77 -6.26 -0.10 -1.45
CA ALA A 77 -5.31 0.26 -0.40
C ALA A 77 -3.86 0.01 -0.81
N GLN A 78 -3.57 -1.16 -1.40
CA GLN A 78 -2.24 -1.52 -1.86
C GLN A 78 -1.77 -0.62 -3.03
N LEU A 79 -2.66 -0.32 -3.98
CA LEU A 79 -2.35 0.57 -5.09
C LEU A 79 -2.08 2.01 -4.61
N VAL A 80 -2.94 2.54 -3.75
CA VAL A 80 -2.76 3.88 -3.16
C VAL A 80 -1.43 3.97 -2.41
N ALA A 81 -1.13 2.99 -1.56
CA ALA A 81 0.14 2.94 -0.84
C ALA A 81 1.35 2.89 -1.78
N ALA A 82 1.26 2.14 -2.88
CA ALA A 82 2.33 2.10 -3.86
C ALA A 82 2.52 3.42 -4.61
N LEU A 83 1.43 4.05 -5.04
CA LEU A 83 1.48 5.34 -5.72
C LEU A 83 2.02 6.44 -4.80
N LYS A 84 1.64 6.44 -3.52
CA LYS A 84 2.22 7.35 -2.51
C LYS A 84 3.73 7.12 -2.34
N ARG A 85 4.18 5.85 -2.27
CA ARG A 85 5.64 5.55 -2.23
C ARG A 85 6.36 5.98 -3.50
N MET A 86 5.77 5.74 -4.67
CA MET A 86 6.35 6.19 -5.94
C MET A 86 6.50 7.70 -6.00
N LEU A 87 5.48 8.46 -5.56
CA LEU A 87 5.55 9.92 -5.53
C LEU A 87 6.68 10.40 -4.62
N ARG A 88 6.79 9.85 -3.43
CA ARG A 88 7.87 10.18 -2.48
C ARG A 88 9.26 9.79 -3.01
N ALA A 89 9.36 8.71 -3.78
CA ALA A 89 10.63 8.28 -4.37
C ALA A 89 11.13 9.18 -5.51
N VAL A 90 10.23 9.91 -6.18
CA VAL A 90 10.60 10.86 -7.24
C VAL A 90 10.73 12.30 -6.76
N ASP A 91 10.31 12.59 -5.52
CA ASP A 91 10.45 13.91 -4.90
C ASP A 91 11.87 14.11 -4.36
N ASN A 92 12.78 14.60 -5.20
CA ASN A 92 14.19 14.81 -4.87
C ASN A 92 14.48 16.17 -4.19
N GLY A 93 13.62 16.59 -3.28
CA GLY A 93 13.81 17.78 -2.46
C GLY A 93 12.85 18.93 -2.71
N ALA A 94 11.84 18.77 -3.58
CA ALA A 94 10.82 19.80 -3.78
C ALA A 94 10.00 20.00 -2.49
N MET A 95 9.59 18.91 -1.82
CA MET A 95 8.90 18.99 -0.52
C MET A 95 9.74 19.71 0.53
N ALA A 96 11.05 19.46 0.57
CA ALA A 96 11.93 20.15 1.51
C ALA A 96 11.99 21.68 1.29
N VAL A 97 11.87 22.13 0.04
CA VAL A 97 11.78 23.58 -0.28
C VAL A 97 10.41 24.13 0.10
N LEU A 98 9.34 23.37 -0.21
CA LEU A 98 7.96 23.82 0.01
C LEU A 98 7.58 23.85 1.50
N THR A 99 8.18 22.98 2.32
CA THR A 99 7.92 22.86 3.77
C THR A 99 9.04 23.45 4.63
N ALA A 100 10.02 24.14 4.04
CA ALA A 100 11.14 24.74 4.78
C ALA A 100 10.64 25.75 5.83
N PRO A 101 11.30 25.87 7.00
CA PRO A 101 10.95 26.86 8.01
C PRO A 101 10.89 28.27 7.42
N GLY A 102 9.74 28.92 7.53
CA GLY A 102 9.45 30.26 6.94
C GLY A 102 8.89 30.22 5.52
N ALA A 103 8.70 29.05 4.92
CA ALA A 103 7.99 28.90 3.64
C ALA A 103 6.46 29.05 3.82
N GLU A 104 5.92 28.79 5.00
CA GLU A 104 4.47 28.79 5.29
C GLU A 104 3.76 30.11 4.89
N ALA A 105 4.47 31.24 4.90
CA ALA A 105 3.94 32.53 4.45
C ALA A 105 3.99 32.72 2.92
N GLN A 106 4.69 31.83 2.21
CA GLN A 106 4.98 31.94 0.78
C GLN A 106 4.47 30.75 -0.04
N VAL A 107 4.03 29.69 0.63
CA VAL A 107 3.46 28.48 0.04
C VAL A 107 2.08 28.25 0.63
N GLY A 108 1.09 28.05 -0.22
CA GLY A 108 -0.28 27.73 0.16
C GLY A 108 -0.81 26.52 -0.60
N ASN A 109 -1.83 25.90 -0.07
CA ASN A 109 -2.59 24.81 -0.74
C ASN A 109 -1.71 23.65 -1.26
N LEU A 110 -0.64 23.30 -0.55
CA LEU A 110 0.26 22.21 -0.94
C LEU A 110 -0.45 20.86 -0.85
N ARG A 111 -0.42 20.11 -1.95
CA ARG A 111 -1.07 18.79 -2.08
C ARG A 111 -0.17 17.82 -2.82
N GLU A 112 -0.04 16.61 -2.27
CA GLU A 112 0.56 15.46 -2.95
C GLU A 112 -0.50 14.78 -3.82
N LEU A 113 -0.31 14.79 -5.14
CA LEU A 113 -1.25 14.23 -6.12
C LEU A 113 -0.71 12.88 -6.64
N TYR A 114 -0.78 11.85 -5.81
CA TYR A 114 -0.18 10.54 -6.09
C TYR A 114 -0.85 9.80 -7.26
N LEU A 115 -2.10 10.10 -7.60
CA LEU A 115 -2.74 9.51 -8.80
C LEU A 115 -2.16 10.09 -10.09
N ALA A 116 -1.81 11.37 -10.09
CA ALA A 116 -1.26 12.08 -11.24
C ALA A 116 0.27 12.14 -11.28
N GLY A 117 0.95 11.77 -10.20
CA GLY A 117 2.41 11.92 -10.08
C GLY A 117 2.86 13.37 -10.00
N ALA A 118 2.21 14.18 -9.16
CA ALA A 118 2.42 15.61 -9.13
C ALA A 118 2.35 16.20 -7.71
N LEU A 119 2.91 17.41 -7.54
CA LEU A 119 2.59 18.31 -6.43
C LEU A 119 1.80 19.50 -6.98
N SER A 120 0.74 19.91 -6.30
CA SER A 120 -0.01 21.12 -6.58
C SER A 120 0.09 22.06 -5.39
N PHE A 121 0.38 23.33 -5.63
CA PHE A 121 0.58 24.33 -4.58
C PHE A 121 0.44 25.76 -5.13
N GLU A 122 0.24 26.72 -4.23
CA GLU A 122 0.41 28.13 -4.53
C GLU A 122 1.75 28.59 -3.97
N ALA A 123 2.56 29.30 -4.74
CA ALA A 123 3.87 29.74 -4.25
C ALA A 123 4.26 31.12 -4.76
N ALA A 124 5.03 31.84 -3.90
CA ALA A 124 5.67 33.10 -4.30
C ALA A 124 6.75 32.84 -5.37
N PRO A 125 7.00 33.82 -6.30
CA PRO A 125 7.98 33.67 -7.37
C PRO A 125 9.37 33.21 -6.92
N GLY A 126 9.80 33.58 -5.72
CA GLY A 126 11.08 33.18 -5.13
C GLY A 126 11.17 31.67 -4.85
N ILE A 127 10.10 31.09 -4.34
CA ILE A 127 9.99 29.62 -4.09
C ILE A 127 10.02 28.88 -5.42
N ILE A 128 9.22 29.32 -6.42
CA ILE A 128 9.20 28.69 -7.75
C ILE A 128 10.58 28.70 -8.40
N THR A 129 11.31 29.81 -8.25
CA THR A 129 12.69 29.92 -8.77
C THR A 129 13.63 28.96 -8.03
N ALA A 130 13.46 28.81 -6.71
CA ALA A 130 14.28 27.89 -5.90
C ALA A 130 14.03 26.42 -6.32
N LEU A 131 12.76 26.06 -6.55
CA LEU A 131 12.39 24.73 -7.09
C LEU A 131 13.03 24.49 -8.46
N GLY A 132 13.01 25.46 -9.36
CA GLY A 132 13.65 25.38 -10.68
C GLY A 132 15.18 25.17 -10.63
N ALA A 133 15.81 25.37 -9.49
CA ALA A 133 17.24 25.13 -9.30
C ALA A 133 17.58 23.70 -8.80
N LEU A 134 16.56 22.90 -8.41
CA LEU A 134 16.75 21.53 -7.91
C LEU A 134 17.17 20.59 -9.05
N PRO A 135 18.03 19.61 -8.77
CA PRO A 135 18.44 18.60 -9.74
C PRO A 135 17.38 17.50 -9.84
N ASP A 136 16.27 17.76 -10.53
CA ASP A 136 15.16 16.83 -10.64
C ASP A 136 14.61 16.81 -12.07
N PRO A 137 14.14 15.67 -12.60
CA PRO A 137 13.55 15.58 -13.94
C PRO A 137 12.13 16.16 -14.04
N GLY A 138 11.59 16.83 -13.02
CA GLY A 138 10.26 17.42 -13.01
C GLY A 138 10.11 18.66 -13.88
N THR A 139 8.85 19.06 -14.14
CA THR A 139 8.52 20.31 -14.83
C THR A 139 7.46 21.09 -14.04
N LEU A 140 7.74 22.35 -13.77
CA LEU A 140 6.84 23.31 -13.13
C LEU A 140 5.96 23.99 -14.19
N TYR A 141 4.67 23.92 -14.01
CA TYR A 141 3.67 24.57 -14.86
C TYR A 141 2.83 25.54 -14.05
N LEU A 142 2.32 26.58 -14.71
CA LEU A 142 1.24 27.39 -14.14
C LEU A 142 -0.05 26.55 -14.16
N ASP A 143 -0.67 26.38 -13.00
CA ASP A 143 -1.98 25.69 -12.88
C ASP A 143 -3.11 26.66 -13.25
N GLY A 144 -3.14 27.02 -14.53
CA GLY A 144 -4.04 28.01 -15.09
C GLY A 144 -5.26 27.42 -15.82
N VAL A 145 -5.28 26.11 -16.03
CA VAL A 145 -6.40 25.41 -16.68
C VAL A 145 -7.53 25.27 -15.66
N ARG A 146 -8.70 25.87 -15.97
CA ARG A 146 -9.83 25.90 -15.05
C ARG A 146 -10.99 25.06 -15.55
N VAL A 147 -11.74 24.48 -14.62
CA VAL A 147 -12.99 23.80 -14.93
C VAL A 147 -14.10 24.78 -15.23
N THR A 148 -15.01 24.35 -16.09
CA THR A 148 -16.26 25.03 -16.40
C THR A 148 -17.40 24.03 -16.39
N SER A 149 -18.59 24.48 -15.98
CA SER A 149 -19.84 23.76 -16.15
C SER A 149 -20.52 24.25 -17.43
N ASP A 150 -20.62 23.36 -18.41
CA ASP A 150 -21.13 23.72 -19.74
C ASP A 150 -22.65 23.57 -19.88
N ALA A 151 -23.42 23.62 -18.80
CA ALA A 151 -24.87 23.52 -18.90
C ALA A 151 -25.49 24.83 -19.37
N SER A 152 -26.26 24.79 -20.47
CA SER A 152 -27.10 25.90 -20.84
C SER A 152 -28.38 25.86 -20.00
N HIS A 153 -28.47 26.73 -18.99
CA HIS A 153 -29.74 26.92 -18.26
C HIS A 153 -30.43 28.20 -18.72
N PRO A 154 -31.75 28.18 -18.90
CA PRO A 154 -32.50 29.41 -19.05
C PRO A 154 -32.44 30.16 -17.72
N HIS A 155 -31.94 31.39 -17.73
CA HIS A 155 -32.05 32.30 -16.62
C HIS A 155 -33.52 32.45 -16.21
N GLU A 156 -33.81 32.19 -14.92
CA GLU A 156 -35.09 32.39 -14.26
C GLU A 156 -36.23 31.44 -14.65
N VAL A 157 -36.30 30.28 -14.02
CA VAL A 157 -37.50 29.44 -13.98
C VAL A 157 -38.11 29.52 -12.60
N PRO A 158 -39.41 29.81 -12.45
CA PRO A 158 -40.10 29.81 -11.17
C PRO A 158 -40.05 28.41 -10.55
N LEU A 159 -39.56 28.31 -9.33
CA LEU A 159 -39.60 27.08 -8.50
C LEU A 159 -41.05 26.57 -8.45
N ARG A 160 -41.29 25.34 -8.90
CA ARG A 160 -42.55 24.66 -8.65
C ARG A 160 -42.58 24.13 -7.22
N THR A 161 -43.36 24.76 -6.35
CA THR A 161 -43.53 24.45 -4.94
C THR A 161 -44.73 23.55 -4.63
N GLN A 162 -45.14 22.64 -5.49
CA GLN A 162 -46.27 21.78 -5.20
C GLN A 162 -45.88 20.32 -5.04
N ALA A 163 -46.20 19.76 -3.84
CA ALA A 163 -46.20 18.31 -3.64
C ALA A 163 -47.29 17.69 -4.56
N ALA A 164 -46.88 17.23 -5.70
CA ALA A 164 -47.69 16.35 -6.55
C ALA A 164 -47.54 14.90 -6.01
N PRO A 165 -48.45 13.98 -6.38
CA PRO A 165 -48.25 12.57 -6.05
C PRO A 165 -46.85 12.12 -6.57
N VAL A 166 -46.15 11.27 -5.83
CA VAL A 166 -44.80 10.82 -6.14
C VAL A 166 -44.75 10.36 -7.59
N ASP A 167 -44.07 11.12 -8.41
CA ASP A 167 -43.83 10.81 -9.82
C ASP A 167 -42.33 10.59 -10.05
N THR A 168 -41.92 10.09 -11.18
CA THR A 168 -40.52 9.92 -11.56
C THR A 168 -40.22 10.78 -12.75
N ALA A 169 -39.09 11.48 -12.77
CA ALA A 169 -38.63 12.32 -13.85
C ALA A 169 -38.57 11.55 -15.19
N TRP A 170 -38.83 12.23 -16.30
CA TRP A 170 -38.97 11.58 -17.59
C TRP A 170 -37.66 10.89 -18.02
N GLY A 171 -36.50 11.52 -17.81
CA GLY A 171 -35.18 10.93 -18.16
C GLY A 171 -34.93 9.61 -17.47
N VAL A 172 -35.27 9.51 -16.17
CA VAL A 172 -35.15 8.28 -15.37
C VAL A 172 -36.08 7.17 -15.89
N LYS A 173 -37.33 7.55 -16.24
CA LYS A 173 -38.27 6.61 -16.88
C LYS A 173 -37.80 6.15 -18.26
N PHE A 174 -37.26 7.08 -19.06
CA PHE A 174 -36.85 6.83 -20.42
C PHE A 174 -35.76 5.78 -20.56
N ILE A 175 -34.79 5.82 -19.67
CA ILE A 175 -33.74 4.80 -19.58
C ILE A 175 -34.16 3.52 -18.83
N SER A 176 -35.41 3.42 -18.43
CA SER A 176 -35.99 2.24 -17.75
C SER A 176 -35.43 1.95 -16.35
N ALA A 177 -34.95 2.93 -15.61
CA ALA A 177 -34.43 2.75 -14.24
C ALA A 177 -35.52 2.23 -13.27
N PRO A 178 -36.80 2.70 -13.28
CA PRO A 178 -37.85 2.15 -12.43
C PRO A 178 -38.10 0.65 -12.64
N LYS A 179 -37.81 0.13 -13.84
CA LYS A 179 -37.88 -1.31 -14.11
C LYS A 179 -36.71 -2.08 -13.49
N ALA A 180 -35.55 -1.47 -13.39
CA ALA A 180 -34.44 -2.07 -12.66
C ALA A 180 -34.75 -2.17 -11.16
N TRP A 181 -35.36 -1.11 -10.58
CA TRP A 181 -35.78 -1.13 -9.16
C TRP A 181 -36.82 -2.21 -8.89
N SER A 182 -37.89 -2.26 -9.68
CA SER A 182 -39.02 -3.16 -9.42
C SER A 182 -38.71 -4.62 -9.74
N LEU A 183 -37.91 -4.93 -10.77
CA LEU A 183 -37.63 -6.29 -11.21
C LEU A 183 -36.45 -6.93 -10.50
N PHE A 184 -35.45 -6.14 -10.09
CA PHE A 184 -34.20 -6.64 -9.54
C PHE A 184 -33.91 -6.18 -8.12
N GLY A 185 -34.75 -5.28 -7.55
CA GLY A 185 -34.53 -4.70 -6.23
C GLY A 185 -33.31 -3.77 -6.15
N CYS A 186 -32.82 -3.30 -7.31
CA CYS A 186 -31.61 -2.48 -7.39
C CYS A 186 -32.00 -0.99 -7.46
N ASP A 187 -31.75 -0.26 -6.38
CA ASP A 187 -31.94 1.18 -6.24
C ASP A 187 -30.64 1.97 -6.01
N GLY A 188 -29.46 1.28 -6.02
CA GLY A 188 -28.16 1.83 -5.76
C GLY A 188 -27.69 1.67 -4.30
N SER A 189 -28.48 1.07 -3.43
CA SER A 189 -28.15 0.86 -2.01
C SER A 189 -26.79 0.20 -1.83
N GLY A 190 -25.99 0.71 -0.88
CA GLY A 190 -24.64 0.22 -0.57
C GLY A 190 -23.54 0.71 -1.51
N VAL A 191 -23.86 1.52 -2.52
CA VAL A 191 -22.86 2.09 -3.44
C VAL A 191 -22.56 3.54 -3.10
N VAL A 192 -21.28 3.89 -3.09
CA VAL A 192 -20.79 5.26 -2.85
C VAL A 192 -20.37 5.88 -4.18
N VAL A 193 -20.90 7.07 -4.47
CA VAL A 193 -20.63 7.86 -5.67
C VAL A 193 -19.96 9.17 -5.27
N GLY A 194 -18.75 9.43 -5.73
CA GLY A 194 -18.10 10.73 -5.65
C GLY A 194 -18.71 11.67 -6.68
N HIS A 195 -19.10 12.86 -6.27
CA HIS A 195 -19.74 13.85 -7.11
C HIS A 195 -18.93 15.15 -7.11
N ILE A 196 -18.17 15.36 -8.15
CA ILE A 196 -17.30 16.53 -8.32
C ILE A 196 -18.01 17.57 -9.18
N ASP A 197 -18.43 18.69 -8.56
CA ASP A 197 -19.25 19.69 -9.22
C ASP A 197 -19.20 21.06 -8.46
N THR A 198 -20.22 21.92 -8.62
CA THR A 198 -20.36 23.23 -7.95
C THR A 198 -20.75 23.16 -6.48
N GLY A 199 -20.89 21.96 -5.92
CA GLY A 199 -21.44 21.68 -4.59
C GLY A 199 -22.80 20.99 -4.66
N VAL A 200 -23.39 20.70 -3.52
CA VAL A 200 -24.72 20.07 -3.39
C VAL A 200 -25.51 20.74 -2.30
N TRP A 201 -26.70 21.22 -2.57
CA TRP A 201 -27.55 21.78 -1.51
C TRP A 201 -28.00 20.69 -0.55
N LEU A 202 -27.25 20.55 0.52
CA LEU A 202 -27.29 19.43 1.48
C LEU A 202 -28.61 19.35 2.26
N ALA A 203 -29.36 20.46 2.31
CA ALA A 203 -30.65 20.53 2.95
C ALA A 203 -31.83 20.11 2.08
N HIS A 204 -31.60 19.75 0.80
CA HIS A 204 -32.69 19.32 -0.08
C HIS A 204 -33.31 18.02 0.44
N PRO A 205 -34.66 17.97 0.63
CA PRO A 205 -35.33 16.79 1.19
C PRO A 205 -35.03 15.48 0.45
N ASP A 206 -34.85 15.54 -0.88
CA ASP A 206 -34.58 14.37 -1.71
C ASP A 206 -33.11 13.93 -1.66
N LEU A 207 -32.19 14.76 -1.18
CA LEU A 207 -30.77 14.52 -1.18
C LEU A 207 -30.23 14.21 0.22
N ALA A 208 -30.75 14.89 1.24
CA ALA A 208 -30.20 14.88 2.61
C ALA A 208 -29.98 13.47 3.18
N ALA A 209 -30.87 12.52 2.91
CA ALA A 209 -30.74 11.12 3.35
C ALA A 209 -29.71 10.33 2.54
N GLY A 210 -29.40 10.76 1.30
CA GLY A 210 -28.45 10.13 0.39
C GLY A 210 -27.03 10.67 0.52
N ILE A 211 -26.80 11.76 1.26
CA ILE A 211 -25.45 12.30 1.47
C ILE A 211 -24.61 11.31 2.28
N TRP A 212 -23.42 11.07 1.76
CA TRP A 212 -22.41 10.25 2.43
C TRP A 212 -21.97 10.85 3.76
N ARG A 213 -21.56 10.00 4.66
CA ARG A 213 -21.03 10.38 5.97
C ARG A 213 -19.69 9.73 6.15
N ASN A 214 -18.66 10.52 6.46
CA ASN A 214 -17.35 9.98 6.83
C ASN A 214 -17.46 9.29 8.20
N PRO A 215 -17.26 7.96 8.29
CA PRO A 215 -17.34 7.27 9.58
C PRO A 215 -16.10 7.52 10.45
N GLY A 216 -15.01 8.06 9.88
CA GLY A 216 -13.79 8.40 10.58
C GLY A 216 -13.86 9.72 11.33
N GLU A 217 -14.85 10.59 11.04
CA GLU A 217 -14.95 11.94 11.56
C GLU A 217 -15.95 12.11 12.69
N ILE A 218 -15.56 12.86 13.72
CA ILE A 218 -16.41 13.35 14.80
C ILE A 218 -16.90 14.76 14.47
N VAL A 219 -18.16 14.87 14.13
CA VAL A 219 -18.77 16.09 13.59
C VAL A 219 -18.50 17.33 14.42
N GLY A 220 -17.83 18.34 13.84
CA GLY A 220 -17.73 19.70 14.37
C GLY A 220 -16.78 19.83 15.56
N ASN A 221 -15.82 18.95 15.73
CA ASN A 221 -14.82 19.06 16.79
C ASN A 221 -13.58 19.88 16.41
N GLY A 222 -13.41 20.23 15.13
CA GLY A 222 -12.28 20.99 14.59
C GLY A 222 -10.98 20.20 14.48
N VAL A 223 -11.09 18.88 14.46
CA VAL A 223 -9.96 17.94 14.36
C VAL A 223 -10.17 17.06 13.13
N ASP A 224 -9.11 16.71 12.46
CA ASP A 224 -9.03 15.68 11.43
C ASP A 224 -8.84 14.33 12.16
N ASP A 225 -9.97 13.65 12.47
CA ASP A 225 -9.96 12.45 13.33
C ASP A 225 -9.46 11.20 12.62
N ASP A 226 -9.54 11.12 11.29
CA ASP A 226 -9.08 10.00 10.49
C ASP A 226 -7.71 10.25 9.81
N ALA A 227 -7.12 11.44 10.07
CA ALA A 227 -5.82 11.86 9.57
C ALA A 227 -5.69 11.82 8.03
N ASN A 228 -6.80 12.13 7.33
CA ASN A 228 -6.84 12.17 5.88
C ASN A 228 -6.40 13.54 5.29
N GLY A 229 -6.16 14.53 6.14
CA GLY A 229 -5.77 15.90 5.77
C GLY A 229 -6.93 16.88 5.62
N PHE A 230 -8.17 16.48 5.95
CA PHE A 230 -9.39 17.28 5.78
C PHE A 230 -10.16 17.38 7.11
N ILE A 231 -10.07 18.51 7.78
CA ILE A 231 -10.66 18.72 9.12
C ILE A 231 -12.18 18.70 9.04
N ASP A 232 -12.84 17.85 9.83
CA ASP A 232 -14.31 17.74 9.91
C ASP A 232 -14.99 17.49 8.54
N ASP A 233 -14.41 16.67 7.65
CA ASP A 233 -14.98 16.36 6.33
C ASP A 233 -16.13 15.32 6.38
N TRP A 234 -16.89 15.34 7.46
CA TRP A 234 -17.91 14.35 7.80
C TRP A 234 -19.01 14.16 6.73
N ARG A 235 -19.11 15.05 5.75
CA ARG A 235 -20.12 15.01 4.67
C ARG A 235 -19.59 15.42 3.30
N GLY A 236 -18.27 15.34 3.08
CA GLY A 236 -17.59 15.79 1.86
C GLY A 236 -16.75 17.02 2.10
N TRP A 237 -16.19 17.59 1.03
CA TRP A 237 -15.20 18.67 1.11
C TRP A 237 -15.39 19.74 0.03
N ASP A 238 -15.11 21.00 0.37
CA ASP A 238 -15.04 22.11 -0.56
C ASP A 238 -13.57 22.41 -0.90
N PHE A 239 -13.14 22.01 -2.10
CA PHE A 239 -11.81 22.31 -2.63
C PHE A 239 -11.71 23.73 -3.19
N GLY A 240 -12.84 24.37 -3.50
CA GLY A 240 -12.88 25.73 -4.04
C GLY A 240 -12.50 26.79 -2.99
N ASP A 241 -13.02 26.64 -1.80
CA ASP A 241 -12.76 27.54 -0.66
C ASP A 241 -11.86 26.90 0.42
N GLY A 242 -11.59 25.60 0.34
CA GLY A 242 -10.67 24.86 1.22
C GLY A 242 -11.27 24.55 2.59
N ASP A 243 -12.56 24.21 2.67
CA ASP A 243 -13.24 23.95 3.92
C ASP A 243 -14.17 22.72 3.85
N ASN A 244 -14.82 22.38 4.97
CA ASN A 244 -15.71 21.23 5.12
C ASN A 244 -17.16 21.52 4.74
N ASN A 245 -17.42 22.55 3.97
CA ASN A 245 -18.78 22.94 3.58
C ASN A 245 -19.02 22.81 2.06
N PRO A 246 -19.24 21.60 1.52
CA PRO A 246 -19.51 21.37 0.11
C PRO A 246 -20.96 21.77 -0.31
N ASP A 247 -21.62 22.66 0.45
CA ASP A 247 -22.96 23.13 0.13
C ASP A 247 -22.92 23.98 -1.15
N ASP A 248 -23.93 23.81 -2.01
CA ASP A 248 -24.08 24.59 -3.22
C ASP A 248 -24.62 25.98 -2.89
N ASP A 249 -23.79 26.99 -2.94
CA ASP A 249 -24.11 28.39 -2.63
C ASP A 249 -24.82 29.13 -3.76
N ALA A 250 -25.21 28.42 -4.81
CA ALA A 250 -25.86 28.91 -6.01
C ALA A 250 -25.01 29.87 -6.89
N ASN A 251 -23.76 30.18 -6.53
CA ASN A 251 -22.87 30.98 -7.40
C ASN A 251 -22.49 30.23 -8.67
N GLY A 252 -22.49 28.89 -8.62
CA GLY A 252 -22.43 28.00 -9.79
C GLY A 252 -23.77 27.72 -10.44
N GLY A 253 -24.80 28.47 -10.12
CA GLY A 253 -26.16 28.32 -10.69
C GLY A 253 -26.96 27.12 -10.19
N GLY A 254 -26.47 26.41 -9.15
CA GLY A 254 -27.11 25.18 -8.63
C GLY A 254 -26.85 23.95 -9.52
N HIS A 255 -25.80 23.99 -10.31
CA HIS A 255 -25.48 22.90 -11.25
C HIS A 255 -25.22 21.57 -10.54
N GLY A 256 -24.37 21.56 -9.51
CA GLY A 256 -24.07 20.34 -8.77
C GLY A 256 -25.29 19.80 -7.99
N THR A 257 -26.16 20.67 -7.48
CA THR A 257 -27.42 20.23 -6.88
C THR A 257 -28.33 19.52 -7.87
N HIS A 258 -28.38 20.02 -9.12
CA HIS A 258 -29.18 19.41 -10.19
C HIS A 258 -28.62 18.05 -10.61
N THR A 259 -27.30 17.97 -10.84
CA THR A 259 -26.64 16.73 -11.25
C THR A 259 -26.65 15.67 -10.13
N ALA A 260 -26.44 16.06 -8.86
CA ALA A 260 -26.63 15.18 -7.70
C ALA A 260 -28.04 14.59 -7.61
N GLY A 261 -29.06 15.43 -7.85
CA GLY A 261 -30.46 15.00 -7.89
C GLY A 261 -30.74 13.95 -8.95
N THR A 262 -30.07 14.03 -10.09
CA THR A 262 -30.18 13.03 -11.16
C THR A 262 -29.52 11.70 -10.79
N VAL A 263 -28.54 11.70 -9.88
CA VAL A 263 -27.95 10.44 -9.34
C VAL A 263 -28.84 9.86 -8.25
N ILE A 264 -29.13 10.63 -7.16
CA ILE A 264 -29.68 10.09 -5.91
C ILE A 264 -31.05 10.65 -5.49
N GLY A 265 -31.65 11.58 -6.21
CA GLY A 265 -32.93 12.23 -5.82
C GLY A 265 -34.03 11.21 -5.57
N ASN A 266 -34.39 11.02 -4.28
CA ASN A 266 -35.23 9.91 -3.82
C ASN A 266 -36.75 10.20 -3.84
N GLY A 267 -37.17 11.41 -4.18
CA GLY A 267 -38.57 11.79 -4.27
C GLY A 267 -39.25 12.11 -2.95
N ALA A 268 -38.52 12.28 -1.85
CA ALA A 268 -39.10 12.66 -0.56
C ALA A 268 -39.93 13.98 -0.63
N ASN A 269 -39.60 14.85 -1.59
CA ASN A 269 -40.31 16.09 -1.90
C ASN A 269 -41.35 15.97 -3.04
N GLY A 270 -41.58 14.76 -3.56
CA GLY A 270 -42.67 14.47 -4.53
C GLY A 270 -42.26 13.94 -5.90
N THR A 271 -41.03 14.16 -6.36
CA THR A 271 -40.54 13.63 -7.66
C THR A 271 -39.25 12.87 -7.51
N VAL A 272 -39.22 11.61 -7.89
CA VAL A 272 -37.99 10.83 -7.97
C VAL A 272 -37.21 11.28 -9.20
N THR A 273 -36.12 11.99 -8.99
CA THR A 273 -35.24 12.49 -10.04
C THR A 273 -34.00 11.63 -10.22
N GLY A 274 -33.65 10.83 -9.20
CA GLY A 274 -32.45 10.01 -9.16
C GLY A 274 -32.62 8.67 -9.83
N VAL A 275 -31.60 8.24 -10.57
CA VAL A 275 -31.51 6.91 -11.18
C VAL A 275 -31.22 5.86 -10.12
N ALA A 276 -30.44 6.21 -9.12
CA ALA A 276 -30.01 5.35 -8.01
C ALA A 276 -30.38 5.97 -6.63
N PRO A 277 -31.68 6.06 -6.29
CA PRO A 277 -32.15 6.80 -5.13
C PRO A 277 -31.69 6.20 -3.76
N GLY A 278 -31.18 4.99 -3.74
CA GLY A 278 -30.62 4.35 -2.56
C GLY A 278 -29.11 4.52 -2.38
N ALA A 279 -28.39 5.07 -3.38
CA ALA A 279 -26.95 5.27 -3.31
C ALA A 279 -26.54 6.34 -2.29
N ARG A 280 -25.25 6.36 -1.94
CA ARG A 280 -24.63 7.43 -1.13
C ARG A 280 -23.77 8.30 -2.03
N LEU A 281 -23.88 9.62 -1.87
CA LEU A 281 -23.18 10.58 -2.69
C LEU A 281 -22.23 11.40 -1.81
N ILE A 282 -20.94 11.42 -2.16
CA ILE A 282 -19.93 12.28 -1.55
C ILE A 282 -19.95 13.62 -2.30
N PRO A 283 -20.43 14.71 -1.72
CA PRO A 283 -20.34 16.03 -2.31
C PRO A 283 -18.89 16.52 -2.30
N VAL A 284 -18.38 16.85 -3.47
CA VAL A 284 -17.03 17.43 -3.62
C VAL A 284 -17.15 18.70 -4.45
N LYS A 285 -17.10 19.85 -3.76
CA LYS A 285 -17.23 21.15 -4.40
C LYS A 285 -15.86 21.62 -4.88
N VAL A 286 -15.81 22.04 -6.16
CA VAL A 286 -14.59 22.53 -6.80
C VAL A 286 -14.73 23.95 -7.35
N TYR A 287 -15.82 24.63 -7.02
CA TYR A 287 -16.04 26.04 -7.31
C TYR A 287 -15.99 26.84 -6.02
N ASN A 288 -15.28 27.95 -6.02
CA ASN A 288 -15.24 28.83 -4.85
C ASN A 288 -16.51 29.68 -4.74
N ALA A 289 -16.67 30.40 -3.61
CA ALA A 289 -17.79 31.28 -3.35
C ALA A 289 -17.96 32.42 -4.37
N ALA A 290 -16.95 32.74 -5.17
CA ALA A 290 -17.05 33.69 -6.29
C ALA A 290 -17.54 33.03 -7.59
N GLY A 291 -17.84 31.73 -7.60
CA GLY A 291 -18.26 30.99 -8.79
C GLY A 291 -17.13 30.69 -9.76
N LEU A 292 -15.88 30.78 -9.32
CA LEU A 292 -14.73 30.41 -10.14
C LEU A 292 -14.44 28.92 -9.97
N GLY A 293 -14.39 28.20 -11.08
CA GLY A 293 -14.01 26.80 -11.11
C GLY A 293 -12.56 26.59 -10.68
N GLY A 294 -12.31 25.44 -10.02
CA GLY A 294 -11.00 25.01 -9.62
C GLY A 294 -10.06 24.74 -10.79
N THR A 295 -8.81 24.56 -10.47
CA THR A 295 -7.76 24.24 -11.45
C THR A 295 -7.69 22.72 -11.71
N LEU A 296 -6.83 22.29 -12.63
CA LEU A 296 -6.59 20.87 -12.89
C LEU A 296 -6.04 20.16 -11.63
N GLY A 297 -5.12 20.78 -10.90
CA GLY A 297 -4.64 20.26 -9.63
C GLY A 297 -5.74 20.12 -8.58
N THR A 298 -6.72 21.02 -8.57
CA THR A 298 -7.91 20.91 -7.71
C THR A 298 -8.74 19.68 -8.07
N ILE A 299 -8.93 19.38 -9.36
CA ILE A 299 -9.71 18.22 -9.82
C ILE A 299 -8.98 16.91 -9.44
N TRP A 300 -7.69 16.81 -9.68
CA TRP A 300 -6.93 15.62 -9.29
C TRP A 300 -6.97 15.37 -7.77
N ALA A 301 -6.91 16.44 -6.97
CA ALA A 301 -7.09 16.31 -5.52
C ALA A 301 -8.50 15.84 -5.13
N ALA A 302 -9.52 16.35 -5.80
CA ALA A 302 -10.91 15.96 -5.59
C ALA A 302 -11.18 14.48 -5.96
N GLU A 303 -10.59 14.01 -7.06
CA GLU A 303 -10.65 12.61 -7.47
C GLU A 303 -9.95 11.69 -6.47
N GLN A 304 -8.76 12.10 -6.02
CA GLN A 304 -8.00 11.38 -5.00
C GLN A 304 -8.78 11.27 -3.69
N TYR A 305 -9.40 12.35 -3.23
CA TYR A 305 -10.29 12.36 -2.06
C TYR A 305 -11.44 11.37 -2.23
N CYS A 306 -12.10 11.34 -3.39
CA CYS A 306 -13.16 10.37 -3.67
C CYS A 306 -12.68 8.91 -3.55
N VAL A 307 -11.45 8.62 -4.01
CA VAL A 307 -10.85 7.29 -3.89
C VAL A 307 -10.63 6.91 -2.43
N GLU A 308 -10.07 7.81 -1.64
CA GLU A 308 -9.78 7.59 -0.22
C GLU A 308 -11.08 7.47 0.60
N ALA A 309 -12.09 8.29 0.31
CA ALA A 309 -13.43 8.21 0.90
C ALA A 309 -14.25 6.98 0.46
N GLY A 310 -13.69 6.11 -0.39
CA GLY A 310 -14.30 4.83 -0.73
C GLY A 310 -15.25 4.82 -1.92
N ALA A 311 -15.31 5.87 -2.74
CA ALA A 311 -16.14 5.91 -3.93
C ALA A 311 -15.82 4.75 -4.89
N ARG A 312 -16.86 4.21 -5.52
CA ARG A 312 -16.76 3.21 -6.58
C ARG A 312 -17.01 3.81 -7.95
N ILE A 313 -17.66 4.96 -7.98
CA ILE A 313 -17.96 5.75 -9.15
C ILE A 313 -17.60 7.19 -8.83
N ILE A 314 -17.01 7.90 -9.76
CA ILE A 314 -16.90 9.35 -9.74
C ILE A 314 -17.70 9.88 -10.92
N THR A 315 -18.62 10.81 -10.69
CA THR A 315 -19.34 11.53 -11.72
C THR A 315 -18.87 12.98 -11.78
N MET A 316 -18.50 13.42 -12.96
CA MET A 316 -17.99 14.76 -13.20
C MET A 316 -18.66 15.35 -14.44
N SER A 317 -19.58 16.30 -14.20
CA SER A 317 -20.30 17.01 -15.28
C SER A 317 -19.59 18.32 -15.63
N LEU A 318 -18.28 18.25 -15.80
CA LEU A 318 -17.38 19.39 -15.94
C LEU A 318 -16.47 19.21 -17.16
N GLY A 319 -16.04 20.31 -17.75
CA GLY A 319 -15.03 20.39 -18.79
C GLY A 319 -13.88 21.31 -18.39
N PHE A 320 -12.85 21.38 -19.20
CA PHE A 320 -11.72 22.28 -19.02
C PHE A 320 -11.65 23.25 -20.22
N VAL A 321 -11.35 24.50 -19.95
CA VAL A 321 -11.15 25.54 -20.95
C VAL A 321 -9.70 26.02 -20.94
N GLY A 322 -9.17 26.34 -22.10
CA GLY A 322 -7.83 26.87 -22.32
C GLY A 322 -6.92 25.93 -23.10
N ASP A 323 -5.71 26.40 -23.37
CA ASP A 323 -4.65 25.61 -24.01
C ASP A 323 -4.07 24.63 -23.00
N ILE A 324 -4.30 23.34 -23.23
CA ILE A 324 -3.86 22.27 -22.31
C ILE A 324 -2.53 21.71 -22.80
N PRO A 325 -1.44 21.85 -22.03
CA PRO A 325 -0.14 21.29 -22.38
C PRO A 325 -0.19 19.77 -22.59
N ALA A 326 0.59 19.24 -23.52
CA ALA A 326 0.68 17.79 -23.78
C ALA A 326 1.08 16.97 -22.54
N SER A 327 1.89 17.56 -21.65
CA SER A 327 2.25 16.97 -20.36
C SER A 327 1.06 16.78 -19.43
N PHE A 328 0.15 17.75 -19.37
CA PHE A 328 -1.10 17.64 -18.60
C PHE A 328 -2.03 16.59 -19.20
N MET A 329 -2.11 16.51 -20.52
CA MET A 329 -2.86 15.44 -21.17
C MET A 329 -2.31 14.04 -20.81
N ARG A 330 -0.98 13.90 -20.75
CA ARG A 330 -0.35 12.63 -20.32
C ARG A 330 -0.65 12.32 -18.86
N ALA A 331 -0.47 13.30 -17.98
CA ALA A 331 -0.74 13.13 -16.55
C ALA A 331 -2.21 12.81 -16.27
N GLU A 332 -3.14 13.47 -16.96
CA GLU A 332 -4.57 13.17 -16.87
C GLU A 332 -4.89 11.74 -17.31
N ARG A 333 -4.23 11.26 -18.35
CA ARG A 333 -4.38 9.88 -18.80
C ARG A 333 -3.89 8.87 -17.79
N ASP A 334 -2.74 9.12 -17.15
CA ASP A 334 -2.20 8.28 -16.09
C ASP A 334 -3.08 8.33 -14.83
N ASN A 335 -3.54 9.51 -14.45
CA ASN A 335 -4.50 9.72 -13.36
C ASN A 335 -5.77 8.89 -13.55
N CYS A 336 -6.44 9.02 -14.71
CA CYS A 336 -7.64 8.23 -15.03
C CYS A 336 -7.37 6.72 -15.03
N ALA A 337 -6.20 6.30 -15.50
CA ALA A 337 -5.81 4.90 -15.49
C ALA A 337 -5.57 4.39 -14.07
N ASN A 338 -4.94 5.17 -13.21
CA ASN A 338 -4.74 4.85 -11.80
C ASN A 338 -6.07 4.78 -11.02
N LEU A 339 -7.02 5.69 -11.30
CA LEU A 339 -8.40 5.62 -10.78
C LEU A 339 -9.06 4.28 -11.13
N ARG A 340 -8.95 3.89 -12.40
CA ARG A 340 -9.54 2.64 -12.88
C ARG A 340 -8.90 1.40 -12.24
N ASP A 341 -7.59 1.40 -12.07
CA ASP A 341 -6.87 0.34 -11.37
C ASP A 341 -7.20 0.28 -9.88
N ALA A 342 -7.53 1.42 -9.26
CA ALA A 342 -8.09 1.47 -7.92
C ALA A 342 -9.53 0.93 -7.82
N GLY A 343 -10.13 0.53 -8.95
CA GLY A 343 -11.50 0.00 -9.02
C GLY A 343 -12.58 1.06 -9.03
N VAL A 344 -12.25 2.29 -9.42
CA VAL A 344 -13.17 3.42 -9.53
C VAL A 344 -13.51 3.68 -10.99
N LEU A 345 -14.80 3.80 -11.27
CA LEU A 345 -15.31 4.21 -12.58
C LEU A 345 -15.42 5.73 -12.63
N LEU A 346 -14.69 6.38 -13.53
CA LEU A 346 -14.87 7.80 -13.81
C LEU A 346 -15.86 7.97 -14.97
N VAL A 347 -16.94 8.71 -14.73
CA VAL A 347 -17.97 9.08 -15.70
C VAL A 347 -17.89 10.59 -15.92
N ASN A 348 -17.69 11.00 -17.16
CA ASN A 348 -17.54 12.41 -17.51
C ASN A 348 -18.45 12.80 -18.70
N SER A 349 -18.99 14.02 -18.65
CA SER A 349 -19.77 14.59 -19.76
C SER A 349 -18.90 14.84 -20.99
N ALA A 350 -19.47 14.67 -22.19
CA ALA A 350 -18.72 14.86 -23.44
C ALA A 350 -18.41 16.35 -23.76
N GLY A 351 -19.18 17.27 -23.20
CA GLY A 351 -19.15 18.70 -23.55
C GLY A 351 -20.30 19.12 -24.46
N ASN A 352 -20.49 20.43 -24.65
CA ASN A 352 -21.64 21.00 -25.34
C ASN A 352 -21.24 21.94 -26.51
N ASN A 353 -20.16 21.61 -27.23
CA ASN A 353 -19.54 22.52 -28.22
C ASN A 353 -19.75 22.09 -29.66
N HIS A 354 -20.67 21.17 -29.96
CA HIS A 354 -20.88 20.67 -31.33
C HIS A 354 -21.47 21.72 -32.30
N ALA A 355 -22.12 22.76 -31.82
CA ALA A 355 -22.82 23.72 -32.67
C ALA A 355 -21.91 24.64 -33.49
N ASP A 356 -20.63 24.75 -33.22
CA ASP A 356 -19.72 25.73 -33.79
C ASP A 356 -18.95 25.23 -35.03
N PHE A 357 -19.44 24.23 -35.73
CA PHE A 357 -19.17 23.77 -37.10
C PHE A 357 -17.72 23.82 -37.66
N GLU A 358 -16.67 24.09 -36.87
CA GLU A 358 -15.27 23.96 -37.27
C GLU A 358 -14.63 22.77 -36.54
N PRO A 359 -14.04 21.81 -37.23
CA PRO A 359 -13.27 20.74 -36.56
C PRO A 359 -11.90 21.26 -36.05
N PRO A 360 -11.44 20.82 -34.88
CA PRO A 360 -11.93 19.67 -34.13
C PRO A 360 -12.89 20.07 -33.01
N LEU A 361 -14.09 19.48 -33.04
CA LEU A 361 -15.09 19.58 -31.99
C LEU A 361 -14.55 19.01 -30.69
N GLU A 362 -14.34 19.85 -29.72
CA GLU A 362 -13.51 19.49 -28.59
C GLU A 362 -14.32 18.80 -27.49
N LEU A 363 -14.10 17.51 -27.35
CA LEU A 363 -14.35 16.82 -26.09
C LEU A 363 -13.49 17.46 -24.97
N GLY A 364 -14.03 17.62 -23.80
CA GLY A 364 -13.25 18.06 -22.65
C GLY A 364 -12.01 17.17 -22.42
N LEU A 365 -10.99 17.66 -21.71
CA LEU A 365 -9.73 16.95 -21.50
C LEU A 365 -9.96 15.52 -21.01
N THR A 366 -10.66 15.39 -19.90
CA THR A 366 -10.95 14.09 -19.26
C THR A 366 -11.78 13.20 -20.20
N ALA A 367 -12.75 13.78 -20.93
CA ALA A 367 -13.60 13.05 -21.87
C ALA A 367 -12.84 12.43 -23.06
N ARG A 368 -11.66 12.94 -23.38
CA ARG A 368 -10.79 12.39 -24.44
C ARG A 368 -9.95 11.21 -23.99
N VAL A 369 -9.83 10.93 -22.70
CA VAL A 369 -8.89 9.93 -22.17
C VAL A 369 -9.27 8.54 -22.65
N PRO A 370 -8.39 7.84 -23.39
CA PRO A 370 -8.61 6.47 -23.84
C PRO A 370 -8.30 5.46 -22.72
N ALA A 371 -8.54 4.19 -23.01
CA ALA A 371 -8.20 3.09 -22.10
C ALA A 371 -6.71 3.10 -21.72
N PRO A 372 -6.37 2.65 -20.49
CA PRO A 372 -4.99 2.51 -20.09
C PRO A 372 -4.26 1.56 -21.06
N TRP A 373 -2.98 1.82 -21.24
CA TRP A 373 -2.08 0.93 -21.94
C TRP A 373 -2.02 -0.40 -21.20
N SER A 374 -2.61 -1.44 -21.76
CA SER A 374 -2.16 -2.76 -21.45
C SER A 374 -1.27 -3.23 -22.60
N ALA A 375 -0.09 -3.72 -22.30
CA ALA A 375 0.83 -4.29 -23.28
C ALA A 375 0.30 -5.59 -23.92
N VAL A 376 -0.95 -5.97 -23.61
CA VAL A 376 -1.60 -7.17 -24.14
C VAL A 376 -2.47 -6.76 -25.30
N PRO A 377 -2.21 -7.28 -26.52
CA PRO A 377 -3.08 -7.10 -27.66
C PRO A 377 -4.36 -7.96 -27.49
N ALA A 378 -5.27 -7.54 -26.64
CA ALA A 378 -6.65 -8.01 -26.70
C ALA A 378 -7.42 -7.11 -27.67
N PRO A 379 -8.52 -7.58 -28.29
CA PRO A 379 -9.39 -6.69 -29.01
C PRO A 379 -9.80 -5.58 -28.04
N TYR A 380 -9.30 -4.40 -28.33
CA TYR A 380 -9.39 -3.21 -27.50
C TYR A 380 -10.87 -3.00 -27.13
N SER A 381 -11.17 -2.97 -25.82
CA SER A 381 -12.41 -2.34 -25.44
C SER A 381 -12.29 -0.88 -25.90
N SER A 382 -13.18 -0.43 -26.69
CA SER A 382 -13.25 0.94 -27.20
C SER A 382 -13.50 1.96 -26.11
N THR A 383 -13.72 1.51 -24.85
CA THR A 383 -13.93 2.31 -23.66
C THR A 383 -12.61 2.68 -23.03
N GLY A 384 -12.37 3.96 -22.97
CA GLY A 384 -11.21 4.55 -22.33
C GLY A 384 -11.16 4.35 -20.81
N GLY A 385 -10.18 4.96 -20.16
CA GLY A 385 -10.11 5.11 -18.69
C GLY A 385 -11.34 5.84 -18.14
N VAL A 386 -12.02 6.61 -18.98
CA VAL A 386 -13.19 7.42 -18.69
C VAL A 386 -14.37 6.96 -19.52
N LEU A 387 -15.52 6.79 -18.91
CA LEU A 387 -16.79 6.57 -19.58
C LEU A 387 -17.38 7.94 -19.97
N THR A 388 -17.24 8.30 -21.23
CA THR A 388 -17.67 9.61 -21.76
C THR A 388 -19.12 9.56 -22.21
N VAL A 389 -19.92 10.52 -21.74
CA VAL A 389 -21.37 10.53 -21.92
C VAL A 389 -21.83 11.64 -22.86
N GLY A 390 -22.38 11.24 -23.98
CA GLY A 390 -23.10 12.11 -24.93
C GLY A 390 -24.57 12.28 -24.58
N GLY A 391 -25.27 13.12 -25.35
CA GLY A 391 -26.63 13.50 -25.05
C GLY A 391 -27.66 13.10 -26.11
N THR A 392 -28.88 12.73 -25.63
CA THR A 392 -30.07 12.62 -26.50
C THR A 392 -31.09 13.73 -26.23
N ALA A 393 -31.91 14.03 -27.24
CA ALA A 393 -32.89 15.09 -27.16
C ALA A 393 -34.11 14.74 -26.29
N TYR A 394 -34.93 15.75 -26.03
CA TYR A 394 -36.10 15.66 -25.14
C TYR A 394 -37.08 14.59 -25.58
N HIS A 395 -37.47 13.71 -24.71
CA HIS A 395 -38.37 12.57 -24.90
C HIS A 395 -38.11 11.76 -26.18
N SER A 396 -36.89 11.76 -26.66
CA SER A 396 -36.54 11.08 -27.90
C SER A 396 -35.14 10.50 -27.88
N SER A 397 -34.90 9.58 -28.81
CA SER A 397 -33.57 9.02 -29.08
C SER A 397 -32.77 9.81 -30.13
N PHE A 398 -33.24 10.99 -30.55
CA PHE A 398 -32.50 11.86 -31.46
C PHE A 398 -31.27 12.43 -30.76
N PHE A 399 -30.24 12.68 -31.52
CA PHE A 399 -29.01 13.30 -31.05
C PHE A 399 -29.28 14.70 -30.47
N TYR A 400 -28.65 15.02 -29.33
CA TYR A 400 -28.62 16.35 -28.78
C TYR A 400 -27.65 17.22 -29.60
N PRO A 401 -28.13 18.23 -30.36
CA PRO A 401 -27.28 18.94 -31.32
C PRO A 401 -26.07 19.66 -30.75
N LEU A 402 -26.05 19.97 -29.46
CA LEU A 402 -24.88 20.59 -28.81
C LEU A 402 -23.92 19.58 -28.24
N SER A 403 -24.31 18.31 -28.11
CA SER A 403 -23.40 17.30 -27.54
C SER A 403 -22.11 17.19 -28.34
N SER A 404 -20.97 17.35 -27.69
CA SER A 404 -19.68 17.12 -28.34
C SER A 404 -19.55 15.70 -28.86
N THR A 405 -18.81 15.52 -29.94
CA THR A 405 -18.68 14.26 -30.66
C THR A 405 -17.21 13.89 -30.87
N GLY A 406 -16.97 12.63 -31.20
CA GLY A 406 -15.66 12.17 -31.62
C GLY A 406 -15.34 12.45 -33.09
N PRO A 407 -14.21 11.99 -33.60
CA PRO A 407 -13.23 11.18 -32.87
C PRO A 407 -12.34 12.01 -31.93
N ALA A 408 -12.01 11.47 -30.72
CA ALA A 408 -11.00 12.07 -29.85
C ALA A 408 -9.60 11.77 -30.39
N ARG A 409 -8.78 12.80 -30.59
CA ARG A 409 -7.44 12.70 -31.18
C ARG A 409 -6.37 12.98 -30.15
N TRP A 410 -5.27 12.25 -30.28
CA TRP A 410 -4.08 12.39 -29.46
C TRP A 410 -2.85 12.70 -30.33
N ASP A 411 -3.09 13.32 -31.50
CA ASP A 411 -2.05 13.72 -32.46
C ASP A 411 -0.98 14.55 -31.75
N ASN A 412 0.29 14.20 -31.97
CA ASN A 412 1.45 14.88 -31.41
C ASN A 412 1.58 14.83 -29.87
N ILE A 413 0.87 13.93 -29.21
CA ILE A 413 1.02 13.66 -27.79
C ILE A 413 1.77 12.34 -27.61
N ASP A 414 3.08 12.40 -27.71
CA ASP A 414 3.94 11.25 -27.52
C ASP A 414 3.86 10.74 -26.06
N PRO A 415 3.74 9.42 -25.77
CA PRO A 415 3.83 8.29 -26.70
C PRO A 415 2.48 7.85 -27.30
N PHE A 416 1.40 8.57 -27.09
CA PHE A 416 0.06 8.06 -27.29
C PHE A 416 -0.41 8.06 -28.76
N ASN A 417 -0.19 9.10 -29.53
CA ASN A 417 -0.47 9.19 -30.98
C ASN A 417 -1.71 8.39 -31.43
N ASP A 418 -2.88 8.71 -30.86
CA ASP A 418 -4.16 8.01 -31.10
C ASP A 418 -4.20 6.54 -30.65
N TRP A 419 -3.24 6.14 -29.82
CA TRP A 419 -3.26 4.78 -29.27
C TRP A 419 -4.63 4.41 -28.64
N PRO A 420 -5.20 3.23 -28.89
CA PRO A 420 -4.58 2.08 -29.60
C PRO A 420 -4.81 2.07 -31.13
N LEU A 421 -5.37 3.10 -31.69
CA LEU A 421 -5.64 3.18 -33.12
C LEU A 421 -4.43 3.72 -33.89
N ALA A 422 -4.46 3.63 -35.21
CA ALA A 422 -3.42 4.21 -36.05
C ALA A 422 -3.42 5.74 -35.89
N PRO A 423 -2.24 6.41 -35.96
CA PRO A 423 -2.17 7.88 -35.90
C PRO A 423 -3.11 8.56 -36.91
N GLY A 424 -3.86 9.56 -36.46
CA GLY A 424 -4.86 10.28 -37.25
C GLY A 424 -6.23 9.60 -37.36
N SER A 425 -6.40 8.38 -36.76
CA SER A 425 -7.71 7.70 -36.75
C SER A 425 -8.63 8.26 -35.68
N GLY A 426 -8.09 8.62 -34.52
CA GLY A 426 -8.83 9.04 -33.35
C GLY A 426 -9.62 7.93 -32.66
N LEU A 427 -10.06 8.19 -31.44
CA LEU A 427 -10.90 7.29 -30.65
C LEU A 427 -12.38 7.60 -30.88
N THR A 428 -13.20 6.57 -31.04
CA THR A 428 -14.67 6.74 -31.09
C THR A 428 -15.15 7.20 -29.70
N LYS A 429 -15.69 8.39 -29.64
CA LYS A 429 -16.29 9.04 -28.46
C LYS A 429 -17.56 9.82 -28.91
N PRO A 430 -18.55 10.00 -28.02
CA PRO A 430 -18.66 9.50 -26.65
C PRO A 430 -18.72 7.98 -26.60
N ASP A 431 -18.70 7.40 -25.39
CA ASP A 431 -18.81 5.95 -25.24
C ASP A 431 -20.27 5.50 -25.24
N ILE A 432 -21.15 6.33 -24.69
CA ILE A 432 -22.59 6.03 -24.53
C ILE A 432 -23.36 7.36 -24.43
N CYS A 433 -24.67 7.33 -24.66
CA CYS A 433 -25.55 8.47 -24.49
C CYS A 433 -26.62 8.25 -23.42
N ALA A 434 -27.08 9.38 -22.85
CA ALA A 434 -28.22 9.41 -21.95
C ALA A 434 -29.06 10.67 -22.18
N PRO A 435 -30.27 10.80 -21.59
CA PRO A 435 -31.12 11.99 -21.72
C PRO A 435 -30.40 13.27 -21.31
N ALA A 436 -30.34 14.25 -22.18
CA ALA A 436 -29.59 15.50 -22.04
C ALA A 436 -30.45 16.77 -22.11
N VAL A 437 -31.68 16.70 -22.60
CA VAL A 437 -32.50 17.89 -22.88
C VAL A 437 -33.78 17.84 -22.07
N GLY A 438 -34.15 18.96 -21.44
CA GLY A 438 -35.36 19.05 -20.63
C GLY A 438 -35.32 18.18 -19.37
N ILE A 439 -34.18 18.10 -18.71
CA ILE A 439 -34.01 17.26 -17.54
C ILE A 439 -34.54 17.96 -16.29
N ASN A 440 -35.43 17.28 -15.59
CA ASN A 440 -35.97 17.72 -14.30
C ASN A 440 -35.18 17.09 -13.14
N SER A 441 -34.68 17.93 -12.27
CA SER A 441 -33.94 17.49 -11.08
C SER A 441 -34.05 18.50 -9.93
N THR A 442 -33.38 18.21 -8.80
CA THR A 442 -33.38 19.02 -7.59
C THR A 442 -32.70 20.38 -7.78
N MET A 443 -33.15 21.40 -7.04
CA MET A 443 -32.64 22.75 -7.12
C MET A 443 -32.25 23.32 -5.76
N VAL A 444 -31.29 24.23 -5.74
CA VAL A 444 -30.95 25.02 -4.57
C VAL A 444 -32.22 25.78 -4.08
N GLY A 445 -32.44 25.78 -2.77
CA GLY A 445 -33.62 26.39 -2.15
C GLY A 445 -34.85 25.47 -2.10
N GLY A 446 -34.74 24.22 -2.58
CA GLY A 446 -35.80 23.20 -2.57
C GLY A 446 -36.68 23.21 -3.83
N GLY A 447 -37.29 22.07 -4.13
CA GLY A 447 -38.10 21.92 -5.33
C GLY A 447 -37.28 21.41 -6.51
N TYR A 448 -37.82 21.62 -7.74
CA TYR A 448 -37.32 21.01 -8.96
C TYR A 448 -37.21 22.02 -10.09
N SER A 449 -36.30 21.78 -11.01
CA SER A 449 -36.08 22.64 -12.19
C SER A 449 -37.21 22.58 -13.23
N GLY A 450 -38.11 21.56 -13.15
CA GLY A 450 -38.94 21.22 -14.26
C GLY A 450 -38.12 20.71 -15.46
N ASP A 451 -38.79 20.47 -16.58
CA ASP A 451 -38.15 19.92 -17.80
C ASP A 451 -37.44 21.05 -18.58
N THR A 452 -36.42 21.69 -17.96
CA THR A 452 -35.83 22.91 -18.54
C THR A 452 -34.30 22.87 -18.68
N TRP A 453 -33.61 21.99 -18.00
CA TRP A 453 -32.15 21.95 -18.06
C TRP A 453 -31.63 21.07 -19.20
N ASN A 454 -30.60 21.56 -19.91
CA ASN A 454 -30.04 20.93 -21.07
C ASN A 454 -28.52 20.85 -20.95
N GLY A 455 -27.94 19.78 -21.48
CA GLY A 455 -26.49 19.57 -21.52
C GLY A 455 -26.09 18.12 -21.32
N THR A 456 -24.92 17.75 -21.81
CA THR A 456 -24.30 16.47 -21.52
C THR A 456 -24.01 16.32 -20.02
N SER A 457 -23.93 17.46 -19.31
CA SER A 457 -23.90 17.51 -17.85
C SER A 457 -25.11 16.85 -17.19
N MET A 458 -26.28 16.88 -17.84
CA MET A 458 -27.50 16.22 -17.33
C MET A 458 -27.54 14.75 -17.73
N ALA A 459 -26.86 14.38 -18.81
CA ALA A 459 -26.75 12.99 -19.27
C ALA A 459 -25.78 12.18 -18.38
N CYS A 460 -24.65 12.77 -18.01
CA CYS A 460 -23.57 12.14 -17.22
C CYS A 460 -24.09 11.47 -15.92
N PRO A 461 -24.83 12.14 -15.04
CA PRO A 461 -25.30 11.56 -13.79
C PRO A 461 -26.31 10.39 -13.99
N HIS A 462 -27.03 10.33 -15.12
CA HIS A 462 -27.84 9.15 -15.44
C HIS A 462 -26.98 7.90 -15.57
N ILE A 463 -25.84 8.01 -16.22
CA ILE A 463 -24.87 6.90 -16.39
C ILE A 463 -24.27 6.50 -15.05
N ALA A 464 -23.86 7.46 -14.24
CA ALA A 464 -23.35 7.19 -12.89
C ALA A 464 -24.38 6.45 -12.02
N GLY A 465 -25.66 6.85 -12.11
CA GLY A 465 -26.76 6.15 -11.45
C GLY A 465 -26.93 4.72 -11.94
N VAL A 466 -26.89 4.47 -13.26
CA VAL A 466 -26.97 3.11 -13.80
C VAL A 466 -25.80 2.25 -13.34
N ALA A 467 -24.58 2.78 -13.30
CA ALA A 467 -23.42 2.10 -12.75
C ALA A 467 -23.63 1.73 -11.28
N ALA A 468 -24.25 2.60 -10.48
CA ALA A 468 -24.58 2.30 -9.08
C ALA A 468 -25.59 1.16 -8.97
N LEU A 469 -26.63 1.11 -9.81
CA LEU A 469 -27.56 -0.03 -9.86
C LEU A 469 -26.85 -1.35 -10.19
N MET A 470 -25.90 -1.31 -11.12
CA MET A 470 -25.12 -2.49 -11.53
C MET A 470 -24.19 -2.95 -10.42
N LEU A 471 -23.52 -2.03 -9.71
CA LEU A 471 -22.65 -2.35 -8.59
C LEU A 471 -23.42 -2.88 -7.38
N GLN A 472 -24.63 -2.40 -7.12
CA GLN A 472 -25.52 -3.01 -6.12
C GLN A 472 -25.82 -4.47 -6.48
N ARG A 473 -26.08 -4.76 -7.75
CA ARG A 473 -26.38 -6.14 -8.19
C ARG A 473 -25.16 -7.05 -8.12
N ASN A 474 -23.98 -6.54 -8.39
CA ASN A 474 -22.71 -7.26 -8.24
C ASN A 474 -21.58 -6.30 -7.86
N PRO A 475 -21.23 -6.22 -6.57
CA PRO A 475 -20.18 -5.34 -6.07
C PRO A 475 -18.77 -5.66 -6.58
N SER A 476 -18.57 -6.87 -7.10
CA SER A 476 -17.26 -7.29 -7.62
C SER A 476 -17.01 -6.84 -9.07
N LEU A 477 -17.97 -6.17 -9.71
CA LEU A 477 -17.75 -5.64 -11.05
C LEU A 477 -16.57 -4.67 -11.09
N SER A 478 -15.67 -4.93 -12.02
CA SER A 478 -14.61 -3.96 -12.34
C SER A 478 -15.17 -2.81 -13.20
N PRO A 479 -14.50 -1.64 -13.22
CA PRO A 479 -14.87 -0.57 -14.15
C PRO A 479 -15.00 -1.04 -15.60
N ALA A 480 -14.08 -1.88 -16.08
CA ALA A 480 -14.15 -2.46 -17.42
C ALA A 480 -15.36 -3.37 -17.62
N GLY A 481 -15.76 -4.10 -16.58
CA GLY A 481 -16.97 -4.93 -16.60
C GLY A 481 -18.23 -4.07 -16.70
N ILE A 482 -18.29 -2.96 -15.97
CA ILE A 482 -19.40 -2.01 -16.03
C ILE A 482 -19.52 -1.41 -17.44
N ASP A 483 -18.42 -0.89 -17.99
CA ASP A 483 -18.38 -0.31 -19.33
C ASP A 483 -18.89 -1.31 -20.38
N SER A 484 -18.29 -2.50 -20.40
CA SER A 484 -18.62 -3.55 -21.38
C SER A 484 -20.09 -3.98 -21.31
N ILE A 485 -20.67 -4.10 -20.11
CA ILE A 485 -22.07 -4.46 -19.95
C ILE A 485 -22.97 -3.30 -20.41
N MET A 486 -22.64 -2.09 -20.00
CA MET A 486 -23.43 -0.89 -20.32
C MET A 486 -23.48 -0.62 -21.81
N GLU A 487 -22.33 -0.66 -22.49
CA GLU A 487 -22.22 -0.49 -23.93
C GLU A 487 -22.98 -1.59 -24.71
N LYS A 488 -22.81 -2.86 -24.32
CA LYS A 488 -23.47 -3.99 -25.00
C LYS A 488 -24.98 -4.05 -24.78
N SER A 489 -25.48 -3.43 -23.72
CA SER A 489 -26.90 -3.40 -23.37
C SER A 489 -27.59 -2.11 -23.78
N ALA A 490 -26.84 -1.15 -24.33
CA ALA A 490 -27.39 0.10 -24.87
C ALA A 490 -28.30 -0.17 -26.06
N LEU A 491 -29.24 0.73 -26.28
CA LEU A 491 -30.03 0.79 -27.51
C LEU A 491 -29.19 1.46 -28.60
N ASP A 492 -28.70 0.70 -29.54
CA ASP A 492 -27.91 1.21 -30.67
C ASP A 492 -28.68 2.30 -31.45
N LEU A 493 -28.04 3.45 -31.63
CA LEU A 493 -28.58 4.63 -32.32
C LEU A 493 -27.58 5.11 -33.35
N GLY A 494 -28.10 5.72 -34.43
CA GLY A 494 -27.26 6.28 -35.48
C GLY A 494 -26.75 5.23 -36.47
N VAL A 495 -25.45 5.22 -36.69
CA VAL A 495 -24.80 4.21 -37.55
C VAL A 495 -24.66 2.93 -36.73
N ALA A 496 -25.01 1.80 -37.31
CA ALA A 496 -24.96 0.51 -36.59
C ALA A 496 -23.59 0.23 -35.96
N GLY A 497 -23.61 -0.07 -34.68
CA GLY A 497 -22.42 -0.20 -33.82
C GLY A 497 -21.97 1.11 -33.19
N LYS A 498 -20.83 1.10 -32.49
CA LYS A 498 -20.34 2.30 -31.82
C LYS A 498 -19.90 3.38 -32.81
N ASP A 499 -20.48 4.57 -32.73
CA ASP A 499 -20.19 5.71 -33.58
C ASP A 499 -19.79 6.97 -32.80
N ASN A 500 -19.36 8.03 -33.50
CA ASN A 500 -18.85 9.26 -32.91
C ASN A 500 -19.94 10.23 -32.41
N TYR A 501 -21.22 9.95 -32.61
CA TYR A 501 -22.33 10.77 -32.17
C TYR A 501 -23.02 10.19 -30.93
N TYR A 502 -23.33 8.91 -30.97
CA TYR A 502 -24.09 8.23 -29.93
C TYR A 502 -23.25 7.26 -29.10
N GLY A 503 -21.96 7.06 -29.43
CA GLY A 503 -21.20 5.98 -28.87
C GLY A 503 -21.85 4.63 -29.17
N SER A 504 -22.05 3.81 -28.15
CA SER A 504 -22.76 2.54 -28.24
C SER A 504 -24.30 2.70 -28.21
N GLY A 505 -24.80 3.94 -28.15
CA GLY A 505 -26.24 4.26 -28.19
C GLY A 505 -26.77 4.75 -26.83
N LEU A 506 -28.11 4.72 -26.68
CA LEU A 506 -28.82 5.16 -25.48
C LEU A 506 -28.73 4.09 -24.38
N VAL A 507 -28.32 4.49 -23.19
CA VAL A 507 -28.28 3.62 -22.02
C VAL A 507 -29.67 3.03 -21.68
N ASN A 508 -29.68 1.76 -21.28
CA ASN A 508 -30.87 1.07 -20.80
C ASN A 508 -30.58 0.43 -19.44
N ALA A 509 -31.02 1.09 -18.37
CA ALA A 509 -30.76 0.66 -16.99
C ALA A 509 -31.28 -0.76 -16.71
N ARG A 510 -32.49 -1.11 -17.20
CA ARG A 510 -33.04 -2.46 -17.05
C ARG A 510 -32.14 -3.49 -17.72
N ALA A 511 -31.78 -3.26 -18.98
CA ALA A 511 -30.97 -4.21 -19.74
C ALA A 511 -29.57 -4.36 -19.16
N ALA A 512 -28.95 -3.24 -18.76
CA ALA A 512 -27.64 -3.23 -18.10
C ALA A 512 -27.66 -4.05 -16.81
N VAL A 513 -28.59 -3.76 -15.89
CA VAL A 513 -28.72 -4.48 -14.61
C VAL A 513 -29.06 -5.97 -14.85
N GLN A 514 -29.90 -6.28 -15.82
CA GLN A 514 -30.22 -7.66 -16.19
C GLN A 514 -29.00 -8.44 -16.68
N ALA A 515 -28.10 -7.80 -17.42
CA ALA A 515 -26.90 -8.40 -17.99
C ALA A 515 -25.77 -8.56 -16.96
N VAL A 516 -25.89 -7.94 -15.78
CA VAL A 516 -24.91 -8.10 -14.69
C VAL A 516 -24.91 -9.55 -14.22
N PRO A 517 -23.75 -10.25 -14.26
CA PRO A 517 -23.64 -11.56 -13.63
C PRO A 517 -23.98 -11.44 -12.14
N LEU A 518 -24.86 -12.29 -11.64
CA LEU A 518 -25.19 -12.27 -10.21
C LEU A 518 -23.92 -12.54 -9.40
N ALA A 519 -23.64 -11.68 -8.43
CA ALA A 519 -22.83 -12.08 -7.29
C ALA A 519 -23.57 -13.24 -6.64
N GLN A 520 -22.95 -14.40 -6.54
CA GLN A 520 -23.68 -15.65 -6.24
C GLN A 520 -24.14 -15.75 -4.78
N SER A 521 -23.80 -14.80 -3.89
CA SER A 521 -24.14 -14.85 -2.45
C SER A 521 -23.64 -13.59 -1.70
N ALA A 522 -23.81 -13.54 -0.38
CA ALA A 522 -23.03 -12.71 0.51
C ALA A 522 -21.53 -12.80 0.17
N ASP A 523 -20.77 -11.75 0.33
CA ASP A 523 -19.32 -11.76 0.18
C ASP A 523 -18.70 -11.55 1.57
N LEU A 524 -18.11 -12.61 2.11
CA LEU A 524 -17.52 -12.62 3.44
C LEU A 524 -16.00 -12.62 3.34
N ALA A 525 -15.36 -11.78 4.13
CA ALA A 525 -13.94 -11.77 4.39
C ALA A 525 -13.68 -12.03 5.87
N TRP A 526 -12.63 -12.76 6.22
CA TRP A 526 -12.17 -12.78 7.60
C TRP A 526 -11.30 -11.56 7.88
N THR A 527 -11.32 -11.04 9.11
CA THR A 527 -10.60 -9.82 9.47
C THR A 527 -9.54 -10.06 10.52
N GLN A 528 -9.85 -10.83 11.55
CA GLN A 528 -8.92 -11.10 12.65
C GLN A 528 -9.31 -12.35 13.45
N VAL A 529 -8.35 -12.87 14.21
CA VAL A 529 -8.58 -13.79 15.32
C VAL A 529 -8.76 -12.95 16.57
N LEU A 530 -9.82 -13.19 17.33
CA LEU A 530 -10.10 -12.45 18.56
C LEU A 530 -9.31 -13.04 19.75
N PRO A 531 -8.90 -12.19 20.73
CA PRO A 531 -8.29 -12.65 21.96
C PRO A 531 -9.15 -13.69 22.68
N ASP A 532 -8.52 -14.66 23.31
CA ASP A 532 -9.18 -15.68 24.12
C ASP A 532 -9.54 -15.15 25.52
N ALA A 533 -9.90 -16.07 26.43
CA ALA A 533 -10.23 -15.73 27.82
C ALA A 533 -9.01 -15.25 28.65
N ALA A 534 -7.78 -15.53 28.20
CA ALA A 534 -6.55 -15.01 28.77
C ALA A 534 -6.23 -13.58 28.31
N GLY A 535 -6.92 -13.11 27.26
CA GLY A 535 -6.74 -11.78 26.69
C GLY A 535 -5.64 -11.72 25.61
N ASP A 536 -5.21 -12.89 25.13
CA ASP A 536 -4.21 -13.00 24.06
C ASP A 536 -4.71 -13.90 22.91
N GLN A 537 -3.83 -14.29 22.03
CA GLN A 537 -4.12 -15.17 20.88
C GLN A 537 -3.10 -16.31 20.80
N VAL A 538 -2.52 -16.69 21.97
CA VAL A 538 -1.42 -17.65 22.04
C VAL A 538 -1.95 -19.07 22.13
N LEU A 539 -1.44 -19.96 21.30
CA LEU A 539 -1.71 -21.40 21.35
C LEU A 539 -0.64 -22.10 22.18
N ASP A 540 -0.87 -22.23 23.47
CA ASP A 540 0.10 -22.82 24.39
C ASP A 540 0.27 -24.34 24.24
N PRO A 541 1.52 -24.85 24.30
CA PRO A 541 1.77 -26.28 24.32
C PRO A 541 1.05 -26.99 25.49
N GLY A 542 0.40 -28.12 25.18
CA GLY A 542 -0.35 -28.91 26.16
C GLY A 542 -1.75 -28.41 26.47
N GLN A 543 -2.21 -27.34 25.81
CA GLN A 543 -3.52 -26.75 26.07
C GLN A 543 -4.50 -27.03 24.93
N VAL A 544 -5.78 -26.91 25.24
CA VAL A 544 -6.87 -26.78 24.26
C VAL A 544 -7.34 -25.34 24.31
N THR A 545 -7.10 -24.62 23.24
CA THR A 545 -7.39 -23.18 23.17
C THR A 545 -8.60 -22.92 22.29
N PRO A 546 -9.64 -22.23 22.81
CA PRO A 546 -10.74 -21.76 21.97
C PRO A 546 -10.27 -20.60 21.07
N MET A 547 -10.66 -20.64 19.80
CA MET A 547 -10.34 -19.58 18.81
C MET A 547 -11.60 -19.03 18.19
N ALA A 548 -11.79 -17.73 18.36
CA ALA A 548 -12.86 -17.00 17.70
C ALA A 548 -12.30 -16.15 16.54
N PHE A 549 -13.00 -16.22 15.42
CA PHE A 549 -12.69 -15.43 14.23
C PHE A 549 -13.74 -14.37 14.02
N GLU A 550 -13.33 -13.24 13.51
CA GLU A 550 -14.26 -12.20 13.08
C GLU A 550 -14.38 -12.20 11.56
N LEU A 551 -15.61 -12.15 11.09
CA LEU A 551 -15.96 -12.06 9.68
C LEU A 551 -16.61 -10.71 9.38
N HIS A 552 -16.35 -10.19 8.20
CA HIS A 552 -16.92 -8.97 7.67
C HIS A 552 -17.72 -9.29 6.41
N ASN A 553 -19.00 -8.90 6.39
CA ASN A 553 -19.80 -9.00 5.18
C ASN A 553 -19.54 -7.76 4.29
N VAL A 554 -18.68 -7.90 3.30
CA VAL A 554 -18.37 -6.84 2.34
C VAL A 554 -19.41 -6.71 1.22
N SER A 555 -20.44 -7.58 1.20
CA SER A 555 -21.54 -7.49 0.24
C SER A 555 -22.46 -6.32 0.62
N PRO A 556 -22.61 -5.31 -0.24
CA PRO A 556 -23.56 -4.22 0.03
C PRO A 556 -25.01 -4.63 -0.24
N VAL A 557 -25.27 -5.83 -0.75
CA VAL A 557 -26.59 -6.24 -1.29
C VAL A 557 -27.18 -7.47 -0.64
N HIS A 558 -26.37 -8.29 0.04
CA HIS A 558 -26.85 -9.49 0.70
C HIS A 558 -26.38 -9.53 2.14
N ALA A 559 -27.31 -9.62 3.07
CA ALA A 559 -26.99 -10.09 4.40
C ALA A 559 -26.45 -11.52 4.30
N ALA A 560 -25.47 -11.86 5.09
CA ALA A 560 -25.03 -13.22 5.23
C ALA A 560 -25.87 -13.88 6.33
N VAL A 561 -26.71 -14.83 5.94
CA VAL A 561 -27.60 -15.55 6.85
C VAL A 561 -27.15 -17.01 6.90
N GLY A 562 -27.31 -17.66 8.05
CA GLY A 562 -26.89 -19.03 8.23
C GLY A 562 -25.38 -19.21 8.03
N VAL A 563 -24.60 -18.25 8.54
CA VAL A 563 -23.13 -18.26 8.38
C VAL A 563 -22.53 -19.34 9.26
N ALA A 564 -21.89 -20.30 8.61
CA ALA A 564 -21.15 -21.38 9.25
C ALA A 564 -19.74 -21.47 8.72
N ALA A 565 -18.82 -21.94 9.53
CA ALA A 565 -17.48 -22.19 9.06
C ALA A 565 -16.91 -23.51 9.59
N THR A 566 -15.97 -24.07 8.82
CA THR A 566 -15.14 -25.19 9.25
C THR A 566 -13.69 -24.76 9.27
N LEU A 567 -12.97 -25.17 10.32
CA LEU A 567 -11.55 -24.94 10.50
C LEU A 567 -10.83 -26.28 10.36
N GLU A 568 -9.87 -26.34 9.46
CA GLU A 568 -8.97 -27.48 9.30
C GLU A 568 -7.53 -27.02 9.53
N VAL A 569 -6.69 -27.91 10.01
CA VAL A 569 -5.25 -27.66 10.18
C VAL A 569 -4.51 -28.61 9.28
N ALA A 570 -3.55 -28.10 8.51
CA ALA A 570 -2.70 -28.94 7.68
C ALA A 570 -2.02 -30.02 8.54
N PRO A 571 -1.91 -31.27 8.10
CA PRO A 571 -1.36 -32.37 8.89
C PRO A 571 0.03 -32.02 9.44
N ASN A 572 0.15 -31.96 10.76
CA ASN A 572 1.38 -31.71 11.48
C ASN A 572 1.38 -32.50 12.80
N PRO A 573 2.53 -32.67 13.47
CA PRO A 573 2.61 -33.52 14.66
C PRO A 573 2.08 -32.88 15.95
N TRP A 574 1.76 -31.59 15.96
CA TRP A 574 1.58 -30.84 17.21
C TRP A 574 0.20 -30.22 17.36
N VAL A 575 -0.42 -29.76 16.28
CA VAL A 575 -1.69 -29.04 16.35
C VAL A 575 -2.77 -29.88 15.70
N SER A 576 -3.86 -30.07 16.42
CA SER A 576 -5.03 -30.78 15.94
C SER A 576 -6.31 -30.01 16.26
N VAL A 577 -7.31 -30.15 15.42
CA VAL A 577 -8.63 -29.58 15.63
C VAL A 577 -9.41 -30.48 16.58
N VAL A 578 -9.91 -29.92 17.66
CA VAL A 578 -10.81 -30.57 18.62
C VAL A 578 -12.27 -30.29 18.24
N ASP A 579 -12.57 -29.01 18.00
CA ASP A 579 -13.84 -28.59 17.43
C ASP A 579 -13.53 -27.71 16.19
N GLY A 580 -13.85 -28.24 15.04
CA GLY A 580 -13.58 -27.62 13.77
C GLY A 580 -14.81 -27.02 13.09
N SER A 581 -15.93 -26.89 13.81
CA SER A 581 -17.16 -26.32 13.26
C SER A 581 -17.65 -25.17 14.12
N ALA A 582 -18.09 -24.09 13.51
CA ALA A 582 -18.62 -22.94 14.21
C ALA A 582 -19.75 -22.26 13.45
N MET A 583 -20.69 -21.70 14.21
CA MET A 583 -21.73 -20.83 13.70
C MET A 583 -21.40 -19.37 14.03
N PHE A 584 -21.62 -18.51 13.06
CA PHE A 584 -21.52 -17.08 13.22
C PHE A 584 -22.92 -16.45 13.31
N PRO A 585 -23.06 -15.27 13.92
CA PRO A 585 -24.30 -14.52 13.81
C PRO A 585 -24.56 -14.15 12.35
N ASP A 586 -25.81 -13.89 12.02
CA ASP A 586 -26.16 -13.31 10.74
C ASP A 586 -25.47 -11.94 10.58
N LEU A 587 -24.82 -11.72 9.44
CA LEU A 587 -24.03 -10.51 9.18
C LEU A 587 -24.84 -9.58 8.27
N PRO A 588 -25.20 -8.37 8.74
CA PRO A 588 -25.91 -7.42 7.92
C PRO A 588 -25.16 -7.06 6.64
N LEU A 589 -25.88 -6.67 5.60
CA LEU A 589 -25.29 -6.12 4.37
C LEU A 589 -24.60 -4.78 4.67
N GLY A 590 -23.66 -4.40 3.81
CA GLY A 590 -23.03 -3.08 3.86
C GLY A 590 -22.06 -2.86 5.01
N GLY A 591 -21.23 -3.85 5.34
CA GLY A 591 -20.15 -3.69 6.31
C GLY A 591 -20.46 -4.30 7.69
N GLY A 592 -21.39 -5.26 7.80
CA GLY A 592 -21.66 -5.97 9.04
C GLY A 592 -20.50 -6.87 9.47
N PHE A 593 -20.05 -6.71 10.72
CA PHE A 593 -19.09 -7.59 11.37
C PHE A 593 -19.78 -8.58 12.29
N GLY A 594 -19.19 -9.74 12.49
CA GLY A 594 -19.64 -10.72 13.47
C GLY A 594 -18.59 -11.79 13.73
N ALA A 595 -18.55 -12.23 14.98
CA ALA A 595 -17.59 -13.21 15.42
C ALA A 595 -18.28 -14.45 16.02
N ASN A 596 -17.60 -15.60 15.91
CA ASN A 596 -18.10 -16.86 16.50
C ASN A 596 -17.75 -17.03 18.00
N THR A 597 -17.74 -15.93 18.76
CA THR A 597 -17.42 -15.95 20.21
C THR A 597 -18.38 -16.82 21.04
N ALA A 598 -19.61 -17.02 20.57
CA ALA A 598 -20.59 -17.90 21.22
C ALA A 598 -20.38 -19.39 20.88
N ASP A 599 -19.65 -19.67 19.80
CA ASP A 599 -19.37 -21.01 19.27
C ASP A 599 -17.95 -21.06 18.70
N PRO A 600 -16.89 -20.90 19.55
CA PRO A 600 -15.52 -20.83 19.10
C PRO A 600 -15.01 -22.18 18.63
N PHE A 601 -14.13 -22.19 17.63
CA PHE A 601 -13.33 -23.37 17.31
C PHE A 601 -12.45 -23.75 18.49
N SER A 602 -11.97 -25.00 18.52
CA SER A 602 -11.02 -25.42 19.53
C SER A 602 -9.86 -26.19 18.91
N LEU A 603 -8.65 -25.74 19.21
CA LEU A 603 -7.40 -26.38 18.81
C LEU A 603 -6.69 -26.98 20.00
N ALA A 604 -6.25 -28.23 19.88
CA ALA A 604 -5.36 -28.87 20.86
C ALA A 604 -3.90 -28.78 20.38
N VAL A 605 -3.03 -28.36 21.27
CA VAL A 605 -1.59 -28.33 21.03
C VAL A 605 -0.92 -29.41 21.88
N GLY A 606 -0.06 -30.22 21.28
CA GLY A 606 0.68 -31.27 22.00
C GLY A 606 1.61 -30.71 23.08
N GLU A 607 1.76 -31.44 24.21
CA GLU A 607 2.56 -30.99 25.36
C GLU A 607 4.05 -30.71 25.05
N GLY A 608 4.59 -31.32 23.98
CA GLY A 608 5.96 -31.14 23.53
C GLY A 608 6.08 -30.25 22.30
N ALA A 609 5.03 -29.51 21.94
CA ALA A 609 5.06 -28.65 20.76
C ALA A 609 6.10 -27.52 20.95
N PRO A 610 6.98 -27.29 19.94
CA PRO A 610 7.94 -26.21 20.02
C PRO A 610 7.25 -24.84 19.95
N GLN A 611 7.70 -23.91 20.75
CA GLN A 611 7.31 -22.50 20.60
C GLN A 611 7.71 -22.00 19.20
N GLY A 612 6.84 -21.25 18.60
CA GLY A 612 7.06 -20.77 17.24
C GLY A 612 6.91 -21.83 16.14
N PHE A 613 6.38 -23.01 16.44
CA PHE A 613 6.09 -24.01 15.41
C PHE A 613 5.05 -23.47 14.43
N PRO A 614 5.41 -23.24 13.16
CA PRO A 614 4.47 -22.69 12.17
C PRO A 614 3.54 -23.78 11.66
N PHE A 615 2.29 -23.41 11.41
CA PHE A 615 1.29 -24.27 10.77
C PHE A 615 0.26 -23.42 10.04
N THR A 616 -0.41 -24.01 9.06
CA THR A 616 -1.47 -23.33 8.31
C THR A 616 -2.82 -23.87 8.74
N MET A 617 -3.74 -22.96 9.04
CA MET A 617 -5.16 -23.22 9.24
C MET A 617 -5.91 -22.89 7.95
N THR A 618 -6.87 -23.72 7.60
CA THR A 618 -7.77 -23.49 6.47
C THR A 618 -9.18 -23.23 7.02
N LEU A 619 -9.62 -21.98 6.96
CA LEU A 619 -10.97 -21.56 7.36
C LEU A 619 -11.87 -21.58 6.13
N THR A 620 -12.85 -22.48 6.10
CA THR A 620 -13.86 -22.52 5.04
C THR A 620 -15.17 -21.95 5.56
N VAL A 621 -15.60 -20.82 5.03
CA VAL A 621 -16.83 -20.13 5.40
C VAL A 621 -17.91 -20.39 4.39
N THR A 622 -19.13 -20.67 4.87
CA THR A 622 -20.33 -20.87 4.06
C THR A 622 -21.47 -20.00 4.58
N ALA A 623 -22.39 -19.63 3.72
CA ALA A 623 -23.63 -18.96 4.07
C ALA A 623 -24.78 -19.36 3.14
N ASP A 624 -26.01 -19.05 3.53
CA ASP A 624 -27.18 -19.27 2.69
C ASP A 624 -27.02 -18.60 1.32
N GLY A 625 -27.67 -19.16 0.31
CA GLY A 625 -27.52 -18.69 -1.07
C GLY A 625 -26.31 -19.31 -1.80
N GLY A 626 -25.61 -20.27 -1.16
CA GLY A 626 -24.51 -21.01 -1.78
C GLY A 626 -23.14 -20.34 -1.69
N PHE A 627 -22.97 -19.35 -0.81
CA PHE A 627 -21.65 -18.77 -0.53
C PHE A 627 -20.72 -19.84 0.04
N ARG A 628 -19.51 -19.90 -0.50
CA ARG A 628 -18.42 -20.71 0.02
C ARG A 628 -17.11 -20.05 -0.31
N ARG A 629 -16.29 -19.78 0.70
CA ARG A 629 -14.94 -19.23 0.54
C ARG A 629 -13.97 -19.86 1.53
N THR A 630 -12.76 -20.08 1.10
CA THR A 630 -11.70 -20.67 1.89
C THR A 630 -10.58 -19.65 2.07
N PHE A 631 -10.03 -19.58 3.28
CA PHE A 631 -8.92 -18.73 3.67
C PHE A 631 -7.83 -19.60 4.28
N ASP A 632 -6.62 -19.52 3.76
CA ASP A 632 -5.44 -20.10 4.40
C ASP A 632 -4.83 -19.06 5.31
N ILE A 633 -4.62 -19.42 6.56
CA ILE A 633 -4.19 -18.55 7.65
C ILE A 633 -2.95 -19.18 8.26
N ASP A 634 -1.82 -18.57 8.08
CA ASP A 634 -0.58 -18.99 8.72
C ASP A 634 -0.57 -18.55 10.18
N TRP A 635 -0.25 -19.51 11.05
CA TRP A 635 -0.22 -19.32 12.48
C TRP A 635 0.97 -20.07 13.10
N TYR A 636 1.15 -19.92 14.38
CA TYR A 636 2.24 -20.60 15.11
C TYR A 636 1.79 -21.00 16.52
N VAL A 637 2.45 -22.04 17.04
CA VAL A 637 2.31 -22.43 18.45
C VAL A 637 3.10 -21.45 19.31
N GLY A 638 2.48 -20.90 20.35
CA GLY A 638 3.15 -19.99 21.30
C GLY A 638 3.35 -18.59 20.76
N LEU A 639 4.56 -18.07 20.82
CA LEU A 639 4.87 -16.64 20.74
C LEU A 639 5.14 -16.13 19.32
N PRO A 640 4.89 -14.83 19.04
CA PRO A 640 5.15 -14.22 17.75
C PRO A 640 6.65 -14.10 17.43
N ASN A 641 6.97 -13.93 16.15
CA ASN A 641 8.34 -13.76 15.64
C ASN A 641 8.88 -12.33 15.78
N PHE A 642 8.03 -11.34 16.03
CA PHE A 642 8.42 -9.96 16.35
C PHE A 642 7.45 -9.32 17.35
N ARG A 643 7.91 -8.27 18.00
CA ARG A 643 7.09 -7.36 18.81
C ARG A 643 7.64 -5.94 18.69
N THR A 644 6.75 -4.97 18.81
CA THR A 644 7.11 -3.56 18.80
C THR A 644 7.05 -2.97 20.19
N HIS A 645 8.14 -2.32 20.61
CA HIS A 645 8.08 -1.38 21.71
C HIS A 645 7.33 -0.13 21.23
N ASP A 646 6.24 0.18 21.89
CA ASP A 646 5.33 1.29 21.54
C ASP A 646 5.05 2.21 22.75
N LEU A 647 5.81 2.02 23.83
CA LEU A 647 5.70 2.85 25.02
C LEU A 647 6.62 4.08 24.94
N GLY A 648 6.06 5.23 25.29
CA GLY A 648 6.85 6.45 25.37
C GLY A 648 6.98 7.18 24.02
N GLY A 649 8.14 7.78 23.77
CA GLY A 649 8.42 8.58 22.59
C GLY A 649 9.20 7.86 21.49
N ILE A 650 9.42 6.55 21.63
CA ILE A 650 10.12 5.72 20.65
C ILE A 650 9.31 4.45 20.39
N ALA A 651 9.07 4.13 19.11
CA ALA A 651 8.61 2.82 18.72
C ALA A 651 9.75 2.08 18.02
N LEU A 652 10.00 0.82 18.39
CA LEU A 652 11.02 -0.03 17.77
C LEU A 652 10.56 -1.48 17.74
N THR A 653 10.50 -2.06 16.54
CA THR A 653 10.27 -3.50 16.40
C THR A 653 11.56 -4.29 16.64
N VAL A 654 11.45 -5.35 17.44
CA VAL A 654 12.50 -6.35 17.69
C VAL A 654 12.02 -7.73 17.25
N THR A 655 12.95 -8.55 16.76
CA THR A 655 12.61 -9.84 16.15
C THR A 655 13.34 -11.00 16.83
N ASP A 656 12.94 -12.23 16.52
CA ASP A 656 13.59 -13.45 16.96
C ASP A 656 14.79 -13.89 16.10
N GLN A 657 15.25 -13.02 15.21
CA GLN A 657 16.32 -13.30 14.24
C GLN A 657 17.41 -12.22 14.24
N GLY A 658 17.45 -11.39 15.28
CA GLY A 658 18.46 -10.34 15.42
C GLY A 658 18.33 -9.17 14.46
N ILE A 659 17.21 -9.07 13.71
CA ILE A 659 16.86 -7.88 12.93
C ILE A 659 16.09 -6.91 13.83
N LEU A 660 16.21 -5.63 13.53
CA LEU A 660 15.47 -4.54 14.14
C LEU A 660 14.66 -3.82 13.05
N GLY A 661 13.46 -3.45 13.39
CA GLY A 661 12.58 -2.65 12.52
C GLY A 661 11.55 -3.50 11.77
N PHE A 662 11.97 -4.38 10.90
CA PHE A 662 11.09 -5.21 10.08
C PHE A 662 11.66 -6.62 9.94
N MET A 663 10.79 -7.58 9.54
CA MET A 663 11.20 -8.96 9.27
C MET A 663 11.76 -9.16 7.85
N SER A 664 11.43 -8.28 6.91
CA SER A 664 11.81 -8.37 5.50
C SER A 664 11.98 -7.00 4.85
N ASP A 665 12.60 -6.98 3.68
CA ASP A 665 12.78 -5.81 2.83
C ASP A 665 11.47 -5.20 2.28
N ALA A 666 10.39 -5.96 2.33
CA ALA A 666 9.06 -5.46 1.98
C ALA A 666 8.45 -4.53 3.04
N HIS A 667 9.07 -4.43 4.22
CA HIS A 667 8.64 -3.60 5.36
C HIS A 667 7.16 -3.82 5.76
N GLN A 668 6.67 -5.05 5.62
CA GLN A 668 5.27 -5.40 5.89
C GLN A 668 5.04 -6.02 7.27
N GLU A 669 6.10 -6.50 7.91
CA GLU A 669 6.06 -7.18 9.22
C GLU A 669 6.92 -6.40 10.21
N GLY A 670 6.30 -5.71 11.14
CA GLY A 670 6.93 -4.76 12.07
C GLY A 670 6.57 -3.30 11.75
N GLU A 671 6.91 -2.40 12.65
CA GLU A 671 6.60 -0.97 12.57
C GLU A 671 7.87 -0.10 12.33
N GLY A 672 9.03 -0.73 12.21
CA GLY A 672 10.28 0.00 12.02
C GLY A 672 10.82 0.63 13.30
N LEU A 673 11.35 1.84 13.18
CA LEU A 673 11.77 2.72 14.26
C LEU A 673 11.18 4.11 14.02
N SER A 674 10.41 4.62 14.96
CA SER A 674 9.90 5.98 14.90
C SER A 674 10.12 6.76 16.20
N TYR A 675 10.12 8.08 16.12
CA TYR A 675 10.23 9.00 17.25
C TYR A 675 8.98 9.89 17.33
N GLN A 676 8.28 9.86 18.49
CA GLN A 676 7.06 10.61 18.77
C GLN A 676 5.94 10.42 17.73
N GLY A 677 5.77 9.19 17.25
CA GLY A 677 4.75 8.88 16.25
C GLY A 677 5.04 9.42 14.85
N GLY A 678 6.28 9.89 14.61
CA GLY A 678 6.72 10.30 13.27
C GLY A 678 6.95 9.13 12.33
N ASP A 679 7.39 9.45 11.11
CA ASP A 679 7.69 8.45 10.07
C ASP A 679 8.76 7.45 10.54
N ASN A 680 8.73 6.24 9.96
CA ASN A 680 9.79 5.26 10.17
C ASN A 680 11.13 5.81 9.65
N ALA A 681 12.15 5.76 10.51
CA ALA A 681 13.51 6.24 10.22
C ALA A 681 14.53 5.11 10.07
N LEU A 682 14.13 3.84 10.05
CA LEU A 682 15.02 2.70 9.95
C LEU A 682 14.73 1.89 8.69
N TYR A 683 15.67 1.88 7.76
CA TYR A 683 15.60 0.97 6.61
C TYR A 683 15.88 -0.48 7.06
N VAL A 684 17.02 -0.70 7.73
CA VAL A 684 17.38 -1.98 8.32
C VAL A 684 18.24 -1.77 9.58
N GLY A 685 17.98 -2.58 10.61
CA GLY A 685 18.86 -2.71 11.76
C GLY A 685 19.19 -4.19 11.99
N SER A 686 20.42 -4.49 12.41
CA SER A 686 20.86 -5.87 12.63
C SER A 686 21.93 -5.97 13.71
N PHE A 687 21.85 -7.05 14.48
CA PHE A 687 22.93 -7.45 15.36
C PHE A 687 23.96 -8.27 14.57
N TRP A 688 25.20 -7.82 14.56
CA TRP A 688 26.31 -8.49 13.88
C TRP A 688 27.26 -9.13 14.88
N ALA A 689 27.81 -10.31 14.57
CA ALA A 689 28.88 -10.93 15.36
C ALA A 689 29.86 -11.71 14.48
N GLY A 690 31.16 -11.60 14.74
CA GLY A 690 32.15 -12.30 13.94
C GLY A 690 33.53 -12.29 14.52
N THR A 691 34.41 -13.22 14.06
CA THR A 691 35.83 -13.32 14.48
C THR A 691 36.78 -12.95 13.35
N ASP A 692 36.42 -13.30 12.13
CA ASP A 692 37.23 -13.11 10.89
C ASP A 692 36.29 -13.15 9.69
N VAL A 693 36.85 -12.95 8.49
CA VAL A 693 36.10 -12.95 7.21
C VAL A 693 35.38 -14.28 6.92
N GLY A 694 35.79 -15.38 7.50
CA GLY A 694 35.14 -16.67 7.32
C GLY A 694 34.07 -16.98 8.37
N TYR A 695 33.80 -16.05 9.29
CA TYR A 695 32.76 -16.16 10.28
C TYR A 695 32.25 -14.79 10.72
N VAL A 696 31.22 -14.35 10.07
CA VAL A 696 30.45 -13.15 10.40
C VAL A 696 28.98 -13.56 10.34
N CYS A 697 28.26 -13.42 11.42
CA CYS A 697 26.83 -13.69 11.50
C CYS A 697 26.05 -12.39 11.56
N ASN A 698 25.04 -12.30 10.75
CA ASN A 698 24.15 -11.17 10.67
C ASN A 698 22.79 -11.60 10.07
N ARG A 699 21.84 -10.70 10.06
CA ARG A 699 20.63 -10.81 9.25
C ARG A 699 20.23 -9.43 8.80
N ASP A 700 20.26 -9.21 7.51
CA ASP A 700 19.80 -7.97 6.87
C ASP A 700 19.07 -8.29 5.58
N TYR A 701 18.39 -7.31 4.99
CA TYR A 701 17.56 -7.52 3.78
C TYR A 701 18.35 -7.40 2.49
N SER A 702 19.46 -6.70 2.53
CA SER A 702 20.19 -6.35 1.33
C SER A 702 21.03 -7.53 0.87
N GLY A 703 20.62 -8.19 -0.17
CA GLY A 703 21.47 -9.09 -0.89
C GLY A 703 20.88 -10.45 -1.26
N ASN A 704 21.32 -10.96 -2.37
CA ASN A 704 20.86 -12.21 -2.97
C ASN A 704 21.67 -13.44 -2.49
N GLY A 705 22.26 -13.40 -1.29
CA GLY A 705 23.16 -14.46 -0.82
C GLY A 705 22.73 -15.07 0.51
N ALA A 706 23.11 -16.33 0.74
CA ALA A 706 22.95 -17.01 2.04
C ALA A 706 23.70 -16.31 3.20
N GLU A 707 24.61 -15.43 2.87
CA GLU A 707 25.45 -14.67 3.83
C GLU A 707 24.69 -13.65 4.67
N ASN A 708 23.47 -13.27 4.28
CA ASN A 708 22.66 -12.27 4.98
C ASN A 708 21.56 -12.89 5.86
N TYR A 709 21.56 -14.20 6.05
CA TYR A 709 20.53 -14.93 6.80
C TYR A 709 21.14 -15.90 7.82
N GLU A 710 22.30 -15.56 8.40
CA GLU A 710 23.01 -16.45 9.31
C GLU A 710 22.33 -16.58 10.68
N TRP A 711 21.66 -15.52 11.16
CA TRP A 711 20.86 -15.63 12.36
C TRP A 711 19.55 -16.35 12.08
N GLN A 712 19.30 -17.41 12.81
CA GLN A 712 18.07 -18.21 12.75
C GLN A 712 17.41 -18.24 14.11
N ALA A 713 16.09 -18.07 14.16
CA ALA A 713 15.32 -18.27 15.37
C ALA A 713 15.50 -19.69 15.91
N THR A 714 15.70 -19.84 17.20
CA THR A 714 15.81 -21.19 17.77
C THR A 714 14.41 -21.78 17.99
N ILE A 715 14.30 -23.12 17.83
CA ILE A 715 13.07 -23.87 18.13
C ILE A 715 13.08 -24.28 19.61
N GLU A 716 13.42 -23.34 20.46
CA GLU A 716 13.39 -23.49 21.92
C GLU A 716 12.14 -22.79 22.49
N PRO A 717 11.71 -23.09 23.75
CA PRO A 717 10.58 -22.39 24.35
C PRO A 717 10.68 -20.87 24.39
N ASN A 718 11.86 -20.28 24.18
CA ASN A 718 12.08 -18.83 24.16
C ASN A 718 12.58 -18.34 22.79
N GLY A 719 12.49 -19.14 21.74
CA GLY A 719 12.98 -18.78 20.41
C GLY A 719 12.15 -17.71 19.68
N ARG A 720 10.92 -17.45 20.12
CA ARG A 720 10.08 -16.36 19.61
C ARG A 720 10.13 -15.16 20.55
N VAL A 721 9.57 -14.03 20.12
CA VAL A 721 9.63 -12.81 20.94
C VAL A 721 8.59 -12.89 22.06
N LYS A 722 9.05 -13.16 23.27
CA LYS A 722 8.25 -13.27 24.48
C LYS A 722 8.10 -11.92 25.16
N ASP A 723 6.90 -11.58 25.59
CA ASP A 723 6.65 -10.44 26.46
C ASP A 723 6.86 -10.87 27.92
N LEU A 724 7.79 -10.21 28.60
CA LEU A 724 8.09 -10.44 30.03
C LEU A 724 7.40 -9.41 30.93
N GLY A 725 6.58 -8.52 30.35
CA GLY A 725 5.97 -7.42 31.08
C GLY A 725 7.00 -6.40 31.56
N GLY A 726 6.73 -5.77 32.69
CA GLY A 726 7.58 -4.72 33.28
C GLY A 726 8.77 -5.21 34.09
N ILE A 727 9.55 -6.18 33.63
CA ILE A 727 10.72 -6.66 34.34
C ILE A 727 11.92 -5.75 34.06
N GLY A 728 12.27 -4.90 35.03
CA GLY A 728 13.39 -3.96 34.90
C GLY A 728 13.16 -2.75 34.04
N SER A 729 11.98 -2.67 33.39
CA SER A 729 11.54 -1.60 32.51
C SER A 729 10.01 -1.56 32.53
N ASP A 730 9.40 -0.68 31.74
CA ASP A 730 7.93 -0.64 31.59
C ASP A 730 7.42 -1.66 30.55
N GLN A 731 8.29 -2.06 29.63
CA GLN A 731 8.02 -3.10 28.62
C GLN A 731 9.31 -3.86 28.32
N THR A 732 9.30 -5.20 28.49
CA THR A 732 10.46 -6.05 28.24
C THR A 732 10.09 -7.19 27.30
N PHE A 733 10.84 -7.33 26.19
CA PHE A 733 10.74 -8.47 25.29
C PHE A 733 12.01 -9.30 25.29
N GLN A 734 11.88 -10.60 25.06
CA GLN A 734 12.99 -11.54 24.96
C GLN A 734 12.84 -12.46 23.75
N ALA A 735 13.94 -12.69 23.06
CA ALA A 735 14.02 -13.61 21.93
C ALA A 735 15.36 -14.37 21.95
N VAL A 736 15.39 -15.55 21.31
CA VAL A 736 16.60 -16.37 21.19
C VAL A 736 16.82 -16.77 19.74
N PHE A 737 18.04 -16.59 19.27
CA PHE A 737 18.48 -17.00 17.93
C PHE A 737 19.91 -17.57 17.98
N SER A 738 20.32 -18.19 16.88
CA SER A 738 21.63 -18.83 16.79
C SER A 738 22.26 -18.62 15.40
N ASP A 739 23.53 -18.96 15.28
CA ASP A 739 24.30 -18.92 14.04
C ASP A 739 24.03 -20.12 13.10
N ALA A 740 22.89 -20.80 13.26
CA ALA A 740 22.56 -22.02 12.51
C ALA A 740 22.45 -21.80 11.00
N GLY A 741 22.15 -20.59 10.55
CA GLY A 741 22.11 -20.22 9.13
C GLY A 741 23.48 -19.95 8.49
N HIS A 742 24.54 -19.81 9.27
CA HIS A 742 25.87 -19.58 8.75
C HIS A 742 26.43 -20.81 8.04
N ALA A 743 27.17 -20.62 6.93
CA ALA A 743 27.75 -21.70 6.15
C ALA A 743 28.68 -22.63 6.96
N ALA A 744 29.28 -22.10 8.03
CA ALA A 744 30.13 -22.83 8.99
C ALA A 744 29.78 -22.41 10.43
N PRO A 745 28.62 -22.84 10.96
CA PRO A 745 28.16 -22.39 12.26
C PRO A 745 29.11 -22.87 13.39
N ARG A 746 29.27 -22.06 14.42
CA ARG A 746 30.14 -22.33 15.57
C ARG A 746 29.36 -22.60 16.86
N SER A 747 28.06 -22.81 16.72
CA SER A 747 27.12 -23.03 17.83
C SER A 747 27.04 -21.82 18.77
N LEU A 748 27.03 -20.61 18.20
CA LEU A 748 26.81 -19.40 18.96
C LEU A 748 25.31 -19.21 19.18
N ARG A 749 24.88 -19.17 20.43
CA ARG A 749 23.50 -18.83 20.85
C ARG A 749 23.47 -17.40 21.35
N VAL A 750 22.47 -16.67 20.95
CA VAL A 750 22.22 -15.28 21.34
C VAL A 750 20.84 -15.17 21.96
N GLU A 751 20.77 -14.67 23.19
CA GLU A 751 19.52 -14.29 23.81
C GLU A 751 19.45 -12.76 23.87
N GLN A 752 18.47 -12.20 23.19
CA GLN A 752 18.20 -10.77 23.10
C GLN A 752 17.11 -10.42 24.10
N THR A 753 17.40 -9.47 25.00
CA THR A 753 16.41 -8.85 25.87
C THR A 753 16.32 -7.37 25.52
N SER A 754 15.13 -6.90 25.15
CA SER A 754 14.89 -5.50 24.83
C SER A 754 13.97 -4.85 25.84
N MET A 755 14.23 -3.59 26.21
CA MET A 755 13.59 -2.89 27.30
C MET A 755 13.25 -1.46 26.91
N ALA A 756 11.98 -1.04 27.06
CA ALA A 756 11.51 0.32 26.86
C ALA A 756 10.94 0.94 28.13
N PHE A 757 10.91 2.28 28.19
CA PHE A 757 10.59 3.07 29.38
C PHE A 757 9.61 4.21 29.05
N THR A 758 8.77 4.58 30.03
CA THR A 758 7.72 5.61 29.87
C THR A 758 8.03 6.95 30.56
N LEU A 759 9.00 7.00 31.47
CA LEU A 759 9.33 8.24 32.20
C LEU A 759 9.88 9.32 31.27
N PRO A 760 9.60 10.64 31.53
CA PRO A 760 9.98 11.77 30.64
C PRO A 760 11.45 11.83 30.47
N HIS A 761 12.38 11.52 30.31
CA HIS A 761 13.78 11.48 29.94
C HIS A 761 14.24 10.09 29.45
N ASP A 762 13.48 9.06 29.84
CA ASP A 762 13.83 7.67 29.58
C ASP A 762 13.01 7.12 28.40
N ASN A 763 11.89 7.75 28.07
CA ASN A 763 10.95 7.34 27.02
C ASN A 763 11.50 7.49 25.58
N ARG A 764 12.77 7.85 25.42
CA ARG A 764 13.49 7.98 24.14
C ARG A 764 14.57 6.91 23.96
N VAL A 765 14.46 5.83 24.76
CA VAL A 765 15.47 4.78 24.86
C VAL A 765 14.82 3.42 24.72
N VAL A 766 15.41 2.55 23.88
CA VAL A 766 15.21 1.10 23.94
C VAL A 766 16.57 0.44 24.17
N ILE A 767 16.72 -0.26 25.28
CA ILE A 767 17.93 -1.00 25.61
C ILE A 767 17.85 -2.39 24.97
N LEU A 768 18.91 -2.82 24.31
CA LEU A 768 19.09 -4.12 23.69
C LEU A 768 20.25 -4.84 24.41
N GLU A 769 19.94 -5.79 25.27
CA GLU A 769 20.91 -6.66 25.90
C GLU A 769 21.03 -7.98 25.16
N TYR A 770 22.24 -8.39 24.83
CA TYR A 770 22.56 -9.66 24.17
C TYR A 770 23.42 -10.53 25.11
N SER A 771 22.84 -11.62 25.55
CA SER A 771 23.55 -12.69 26.26
C SER A 771 24.07 -13.70 25.24
N LEU A 772 25.38 -13.76 25.07
CA LEU A 772 26.08 -14.56 24.06
C LEU A 772 26.59 -15.84 24.74
N ALA A 773 26.26 -17.02 24.20
CA ALA A 773 26.73 -18.31 24.70
C ALA A 773 27.40 -19.13 23.59
N ASN A 774 28.65 -19.52 23.78
CA ASN A 774 29.38 -20.42 22.88
C ASN A 774 29.14 -21.88 23.31
N LEU A 775 28.19 -22.54 22.68
CA LEU A 775 27.86 -23.95 22.91
C LEU A 775 28.81 -24.91 22.16
N GLY A 776 29.65 -24.39 21.27
CA GLY A 776 30.61 -25.15 20.47
C GLY A 776 31.86 -25.62 21.27
N ALA A 777 32.55 -26.62 20.73
CA ALA A 777 33.77 -27.18 21.31
C ALA A 777 35.00 -26.29 21.07
N THR A 778 34.90 -25.21 20.31
CA THR A 778 36.03 -24.30 20.00
C THR A 778 35.78 -22.93 20.66
N ALA A 779 36.77 -22.44 21.38
CA ALA A 779 36.69 -21.11 21.99
C ALA A 779 36.65 -20.00 20.92
N LEU A 780 35.93 -18.93 21.20
CA LEU A 780 35.89 -17.69 20.42
C LEU A 780 36.59 -16.57 21.20
N PRO A 781 37.95 -16.49 21.11
CA PRO A 781 38.76 -15.65 22.02
C PRO A 781 38.62 -14.15 21.69
N ALA A 782 38.09 -13.78 20.57
CA ALA A 782 37.82 -12.40 20.15
C ALA A 782 36.58 -12.37 19.24
N LEU A 783 35.41 -12.48 19.84
CA LEU A 783 34.17 -12.32 19.15
C LEU A 783 33.79 -10.82 19.12
N TYR A 784 33.98 -10.19 17.98
CA TYR A 784 33.51 -8.83 17.76
C TYR A 784 32.01 -8.87 17.53
N ASN A 785 31.29 -7.97 18.12
CA ASN A 785 29.83 -7.88 17.96
C ASN A 785 29.41 -6.42 17.94
N GLY A 786 28.23 -6.13 17.36
CA GLY A 786 27.76 -4.76 17.26
C GLY A 786 26.34 -4.65 16.73
N VAL A 787 25.74 -3.49 16.92
CA VAL A 787 24.47 -3.12 16.31
C VAL A 787 24.74 -2.19 15.14
N PHE A 788 24.25 -2.58 13.99
CA PHE A 788 24.25 -1.81 12.76
C PHE A 788 22.83 -1.28 12.50
N CYS A 789 22.70 -0.01 12.08
CA CYS A 789 21.44 0.59 11.69
C CYS A 789 21.65 1.50 10.48
N ASP A 790 20.88 1.23 9.44
CA ASP A 790 20.73 2.11 8.28
C ASP A 790 19.52 3.02 8.52
N PHE A 791 19.80 4.27 8.88
CA PHE A 791 18.78 5.24 9.23
C PHE A 791 18.43 6.12 8.03
N ASP A 792 17.25 5.97 7.51
CA ASP A 792 16.65 6.78 6.45
C ASP A 792 15.79 7.91 7.03
N ILE A 793 16.44 8.91 7.60
CA ILE A 793 15.78 10.05 8.25
C ILE A 793 15.39 11.07 7.16
N LYS A 794 14.09 11.23 6.86
CA LYS A 794 13.61 12.10 5.76
C LYS A 794 14.16 11.74 4.37
N GLY A 795 14.39 10.45 4.10
CA GLY A 795 14.88 9.91 2.84
C GLY A 795 16.36 9.56 2.82
N THR A 796 16.80 8.82 1.82
CA THR A 796 18.10 8.15 1.76
C THR A 796 19.30 9.10 1.61
N MET A 797 19.15 10.25 0.97
CA MET A 797 20.28 11.08 0.47
C MET A 797 20.56 12.35 1.25
N GLY A 798 19.86 12.62 2.35
CA GLY A 798 20.01 13.87 3.13
C GLY A 798 20.51 13.67 4.54
N ASN A 799 21.02 12.49 4.87
CA ASN A 799 21.42 12.14 6.22
C ASN A 799 22.86 12.59 6.52
N PHE A 800 23.11 12.93 7.79
CA PHE A 800 24.42 13.26 8.33
C PHE A 800 24.72 12.31 9.48
N GLY A 801 25.98 11.96 9.67
CA GLY A 801 26.38 11.07 10.74
C GLY A 801 27.45 11.68 11.64
N GLY A 802 27.50 11.20 12.88
CA GLY A 802 28.54 11.60 13.83
C GLY A 802 28.79 10.57 14.92
N THR A 803 29.83 10.81 15.71
CA THR A 803 30.15 9.98 16.87
C THR A 803 30.44 10.84 18.12
N ASP A 804 30.05 10.33 19.29
CA ASP A 804 30.40 10.87 20.58
C ASP A 804 31.15 9.79 21.40
N PRO A 805 32.50 9.79 21.37
CA PRO A 805 33.28 8.79 22.09
C PRO A 805 33.09 8.81 23.61
N SER A 806 32.71 9.94 24.19
CA SER A 806 32.49 10.07 25.63
C SER A 806 31.27 9.28 26.09
N ARG A 807 30.28 9.13 25.22
CA ARG A 807 29.04 8.35 25.42
C ARG A 807 29.05 7.02 24.70
N ARG A 808 30.13 6.70 23.98
CA ARG A 808 30.24 5.52 23.10
C ARG A 808 29.07 5.41 22.14
N LEU A 809 28.73 6.56 21.52
CA LEU A 809 27.54 6.79 20.69
C LEU A 809 27.96 7.06 19.25
N ALA A 810 27.34 6.34 18.31
CA ALA A 810 27.27 6.71 16.90
C ALA A 810 25.83 7.13 16.57
N TYR A 811 25.67 8.18 15.77
CA TYR A 811 24.34 8.74 15.50
C TYR A 811 24.20 9.31 14.11
N MET A 812 22.94 9.41 13.67
CA MET A 812 22.52 9.97 12.40
C MET A 812 21.45 11.04 12.64
N TYR A 813 21.35 11.99 11.72
CA TYR A 813 20.31 13.02 11.69
C TYR A 813 20.12 13.57 10.26
N ALA A 814 18.96 14.13 9.98
CA ALA A 814 18.70 14.96 8.81
C ALA A 814 18.64 16.46 9.22
N ASP A 815 18.84 17.35 8.27
CA ASP A 815 18.75 18.79 8.55
C ASP A 815 17.33 19.16 9.03
N GLY A 816 17.26 19.78 10.22
CA GLY A 816 16.00 20.09 10.90
C GLY A 816 15.16 18.87 11.32
N GLY A 817 15.71 17.65 11.26
CA GLY A 817 15.06 16.42 11.65
C GLY A 817 15.45 15.91 13.04
N PRO A 818 14.81 14.81 13.49
CA PRO A 818 15.22 14.13 14.70
C PRO A 818 16.60 13.47 14.54
N TYR A 819 17.19 13.13 15.68
CA TYR A 819 18.46 12.41 15.81
C TYR A 819 18.17 10.98 16.26
N TYR A 820 18.85 10.00 15.66
CA TYR A 820 18.82 8.60 16.03
C TYR A 820 20.23 8.11 16.29
N GLY A 821 20.42 7.24 17.28
CA GLY A 821 21.77 6.79 17.60
C GLY A 821 21.78 5.42 18.27
N ILE A 822 22.98 4.85 18.27
CA ILE A 822 23.33 3.58 18.93
C ILE A 822 24.38 3.88 19.98
N ALA A 823 24.12 3.57 21.25
CA ALA A 823 25.08 3.72 22.33
C ALA A 823 25.48 2.36 22.89
N LEU A 824 26.76 2.11 23.17
CA LEU A 824 27.23 0.94 23.87
C LEU A 824 27.13 1.15 25.38
N LEU A 825 26.53 0.23 26.11
CA LEU A 825 26.28 0.30 27.54
C LEU A 825 27.26 -0.56 28.36
N GLY A 826 27.22 -0.40 29.67
CA GLY A 826 28.01 -1.17 30.61
C GLY A 826 29.53 -1.00 30.52
N ALA A 827 30.31 -1.99 31.04
CA ALA A 827 31.77 -1.92 31.14
C ALA A 827 32.50 -2.52 29.93
N THR A 828 31.80 -3.13 28.98
CA THR A 828 32.42 -3.75 27.78
C THR A 828 33.13 -2.69 26.94
N PRO A 829 34.43 -2.88 26.57
CA PRO A 829 35.13 -1.91 25.72
C PRO A 829 34.53 -1.80 24.34
N ALA A 830 34.41 -0.55 23.86
CA ALA A 830 34.07 -0.33 22.46
C ALA A 830 35.25 -0.79 21.57
N ALA A 831 34.92 -1.50 20.49
CA ALA A 831 35.84 -1.86 19.43
C ALA A 831 35.82 -0.83 18.31
N ASN A 832 34.62 -0.34 17.93
CA ASN A 832 34.44 0.72 16.93
C ASN A 832 33.19 1.58 17.24
N LEU A 833 33.30 2.86 16.88
CA LEU A 833 32.18 3.82 16.81
C LEU A 833 32.32 4.50 15.45
N THR A 834 31.42 4.24 14.55
CA THR A 834 31.57 4.70 13.17
C THR A 834 30.25 4.96 12.50
N VAL A 835 30.28 5.83 11.49
CA VAL A 835 29.28 5.91 10.45
C VAL A 835 29.85 5.32 9.16
N LEU A 836 29.02 4.73 8.31
CA LEU A 836 29.42 4.07 7.08
C LEU A 836 28.78 4.84 5.92
N ASP A 837 29.56 5.11 4.89
CA ASP A 837 29.05 5.60 3.62
C ASP A 837 28.43 4.42 2.85
N ASN A 838 27.12 4.42 2.71
CA ASN A 838 26.39 3.31 2.11
C ASN A 838 26.75 3.13 0.65
N LEU A 839 27.05 4.21 -0.07
CA LEU A 839 27.50 4.14 -1.47
C LEU A 839 28.87 3.49 -1.63
N VAL A 840 29.69 3.49 -0.57
CA VAL A 840 31.04 2.90 -0.59
C VAL A 840 31.07 1.50 0.00
N TYR A 841 30.31 1.25 1.05
CA TYR A 841 30.46 0.04 1.88
C TYR A 841 29.23 -0.86 1.90
N VAL A 842 28.04 -0.35 1.58
CA VAL A 842 26.79 -1.11 1.66
C VAL A 842 26.26 -1.46 0.28
N TYR A 843 26.25 -0.52 -0.68
CA TYR A 843 25.64 -0.70 -2.00
C TYR A 843 26.67 -0.89 -3.13
N ASP A 844 27.96 -0.89 -2.85
CA ASP A 844 29.01 -1.08 -3.86
C ASP A 844 28.85 -2.40 -4.66
N THR A 845 28.35 -3.45 -4.04
CA THR A 845 28.13 -4.77 -4.65
C THR A 845 26.72 -5.35 -4.43
N SER A 846 25.73 -4.49 -4.14
CA SER A 846 24.36 -4.86 -3.78
C SER A 846 24.17 -5.42 -2.36
N SER A 847 25.22 -5.64 -1.58
CA SER A 847 25.17 -5.93 -0.14
C SER A 847 26.54 -5.71 0.48
N ILE A 848 26.56 -5.29 1.76
CA ILE A 848 27.79 -5.22 2.50
C ILE A 848 28.37 -6.63 2.75
N ASP A 849 29.57 -6.91 2.24
CA ASP A 849 30.21 -8.24 2.38
C ASP A 849 30.86 -8.43 3.77
N ASP A 850 31.14 -9.68 4.13
CA ASP A 850 31.75 -10.06 5.40
C ASP A 850 33.13 -9.43 5.59
N THR A 851 33.84 -9.13 4.53
CA THR A 851 35.15 -8.45 4.59
C THR A 851 34.98 -7.05 5.15
N TYR A 852 33.98 -6.32 4.74
CA TYR A 852 33.68 -4.98 5.25
C TYR A 852 33.03 -5.03 6.63
N LYS A 853 32.08 -5.94 6.86
CA LYS A 853 31.41 -6.13 8.16
C LYS A 853 32.44 -6.37 9.28
N ILE A 854 33.33 -7.36 9.11
CA ILE A 854 34.33 -7.69 10.13
C ILE A 854 35.37 -6.58 10.32
N ARG A 855 35.73 -5.84 9.28
CA ARG A 855 36.65 -4.70 9.37
C ARG A 855 36.04 -3.54 10.13
N HIS A 856 34.75 -3.27 9.93
CA HIS A 856 34.00 -2.28 10.71
C HIS A 856 33.82 -2.73 12.15
N LEU A 857 33.43 -3.98 12.41
CA LEU A 857 33.33 -4.53 13.76
C LEU A 857 34.68 -4.41 14.52
N LYS A 858 35.81 -4.62 13.86
CA LYS A 858 37.19 -4.52 14.44
C LYS A 858 37.70 -3.08 14.56
N GLY A 859 37.05 -2.11 13.99
CA GLY A 859 37.54 -0.75 13.93
C GLY A 859 38.76 -0.56 13.02
N THR A 860 39.01 -1.48 12.08
CA THR A 860 40.08 -1.31 11.05
C THR A 860 39.64 -0.40 9.91
N ILE A 861 38.36 -0.15 9.82
CA ILE A 861 37.76 0.94 9.05
C ILE A 861 36.89 1.71 10.03
N SER A 862 37.02 3.02 10.07
CA SER A 862 36.23 3.91 10.91
C SER A 862 36.13 5.28 10.22
N THR A 863 34.92 5.77 10.12
CA THR A 863 34.62 7.13 9.65
C THR A 863 33.99 7.89 10.81
N PRO A 864 34.66 8.85 11.43
CA PRO A 864 34.16 9.52 12.64
C PRO A 864 33.00 10.50 12.36
N VAL A 865 32.87 11.01 11.16
CA VAL A 865 31.88 12.03 10.80
C VAL A 865 31.49 11.87 9.32
N GLY A 866 30.20 11.79 9.05
CA GLY A 866 29.62 12.00 7.73
C GLY A 866 29.42 13.50 7.49
N ALA A 867 30.44 14.20 6.99
CA ALA A 867 30.48 15.66 6.92
C ALA A 867 29.68 16.30 5.78
N ALA A 868 29.13 15.49 4.86
CA ALA A 868 28.24 15.91 3.79
C ALA A 868 26.93 15.14 3.90
N GLY A 869 25.81 15.75 3.51
CA GLY A 869 24.56 15.04 3.37
C GLY A 869 24.73 13.89 2.38
N GLY A 870 24.29 12.71 2.74
CA GLY A 870 24.48 11.48 1.96
C GLY A 870 23.67 10.33 2.53
N ASP A 871 23.90 9.16 1.96
CA ASP A 871 23.34 7.90 2.42
C ASP A 871 24.34 7.24 3.39
N TRP A 872 24.00 7.24 4.67
CA TRP A 872 24.87 6.81 5.76
C TRP A 872 24.19 5.81 6.69
N SER A 873 24.95 4.87 7.23
CA SER A 873 24.55 3.98 8.31
C SER A 873 25.40 4.20 9.55
N ALA A 874 24.95 3.75 10.71
CA ALA A 874 25.67 3.80 11.97
C ALA A 874 26.01 2.41 12.50
N LEU A 875 27.19 2.23 13.08
CA LEU A 875 27.62 1.01 13.75
C LEU A 875 28.33 1.33 15.06
N VAL A 876 27.92 0.63 16.11
CA VAL A 876 28.63 0.58 17.39
C VAL A 876 28.97 -0.85 17.70
N SER A 877 30.23 -1.14 17.99
CA SER A 877 30.71 -2.50 18.24
C SER A 877 31.55 -2.63 19.51
N SER A 878 31.63 -3.87 19.96
CA SER A 878 32.44 -4.29 21.10
C SER A 878 33.15 -5.62 20.82
N VAL A 879 33.97 -6.10 21.75
CA VAL A 879 34.64 -7.40 21.65
C VAL A 879 34.56 -8.16 22.97
N VAL A 880 34.24 -9.45 22.90
CA VAL A 880 34.17 -10.35 24.03
C VAL A 880 34.97 -11.63 23.79
N ASN A 881 35.33 -12.32 24.87
CA ASN A 881 35.94 -13.64 24.80
C ASN A 881 34.93 -14.70 25.28
N LEU A 882 34.63 -15.68 24.43
CA LEU A 882 33.76 -16.78 24.77
C LEU A 882 34.54 -18.10 24.82
N PRO A 883 34.80 -18.65 25.99
CA PRO A 883 35.32 -20.00 26.14
C PRO A 883 34.44 -21.04 25.44
N ALA A 884 35.01 -22.18 25.07
CA ALA A 884 34.26 -23.32 24.54
C ALA A 884 33.31 -23.93 25.57
N ASN A 885 32.35 -24.71 25.09
CA ASN A 885 31.46 -25.54 25.92
C ASN A 885 30.66 -24.73 26.97
N GLY A 886 29.94 -23.72 26.55
CA GLY A 886 29.06 -22.92 27.39
C GLY A 886 29.66 -21.64 27.96
N GLY A 887 30.79 -21.14 27.39
CA GLY A 887 31.33 -19.82 27.75
C GLY A 887 30.37 -18.72 27.39
N GLN A 888 30.12 -17.79 28.33
CA GLN A 888 29.11 -16.73 28.19
C GLN A 888 29.70 -15.32 28.31
N ALA A 889 29.06 -14.34 27.67
CA ALA A 889 29.28 -12.92 27.86
C ALA A 889 27.98 -12.14 27.62
N VAL A 890 27.84 -11.02 28.30
CA VAL A 890 26.71 -10.10 28.10
C VAL A 890 27.23 -8.80 27.52
N VAL A 891 26.57 -8.30 26.48
CA VAL A 891 26.82 -7.00 25.87
C VAL A 891 25.51 -6.27 25.74
N ALA A 892 25.52 -4.95 25.86
CA ALA A 892 24.30 -4.18 25.77
C ALA A 892 24.50 -2.90 24.94
N TYR A 893 23.50 -2.61 24.16
CA TYR A 893 23.39 -1.41 23.35
C TYR A 893 22.08 -0.70 23.67
N ALA A 894 21.98 0.57 23.30
CA ALA A 894 20.72 1.28 23.32
C ALA A 894 20.46 1.95 21.98
N ILE A 895 19.24 1.83 21.50
CA ILE A 895 18.72 2.71 20.46
C ILE A 895 18.16 3.94 21.16
N VAL A 896 18.65 5.10 20.79
CA VAL A 896 18.30 6.38 21.40
C VAL A 896 17.86 7.40 20.38
N THR A 897 16.91 8.27 20.77
CA THR A 897 16.35 9.29 19.88
C THR A 897 16.30 10.66 20.56
N GLY A 898 16.20 11.71 19.76
CA GLY A 898 16.03 13.07 20.28
C GLY A 898 15.73 14.09 19.19
N ALA A 899 15.01 15.14 19.53
CA ALA A 899 14.73 16.24 18.59
C ALA A 899 15.99 17.04 18.25
N THR A 900 16.98 17.07 19.14
CA THR A 900 18.26 17.75 18.96
C THR A 900 19.42 16.82 19.37
N LEU A 901 20.65 17.19 18.99
CA LEU A 901 21.84 16.47 19.46
C LEU A 901 21.94 16.42 20.99
N ALA A 902 21.56 17.49 21.67
CA ALA A 902 21.58 17.54 23.14
C ALA A 902 20.55 16.58 23.74
N ASP A 903 19.37 16.46 23.14
CA ASP A 903 18.35 15.51 23.56
C ASP A 903 18.80 14.06 23.34
N LEU A 904 19.42 13.76 22.20
CA LEU A 904 20.02 12.47 21.91
C LEU A 904 21.11 12.10 22.92
N GLN A 905 22.00 13.05 23.22
CA GLN A 905 23.05 12.86 24.23
C GLN A 905 22.48 12.60 25.62
N GLN A 906 21.39 13.31 25.98
CA GLN A 906 20.69 13.08 27.24
C GLN A 906 20.03 11.69 27.26
N ALA A 907 19.44 11.23 26.15
CA ALA A 907 18.89 9.89 26.05
C ALA A 907 19.98 8.80 26.19
N ALA A 908 21.18 9.02 25.63
CA ALA A 908 22.30 8.10 25.80
C ALA A 908 22.84 8.08 27.24
N ASP A 909 22.88 9.21 27.92
CA ASP A 909 23.21 9.31 29.33
C ASP A 909 22.16 8.59 30.22
N ALA A 910 20.87 8.75 29.90
CA ALA A 910 19.76 8.07 30.55
C ALA A 910 19.88 6.54 30.37
N ALA A 911 20.10 6.06 29.14
CA ALA A 911 20.31 4.64 28.86
C ALA A 911 21.43 4.03 29.72
N SER A 912 22.57 4.77 29.88
CA SER A 912 23.67 4.35 30.69
C SER A 912 23.33 4.28 32.19
N GLY A 913 22.43 5.15 32.66
CA GLY A 913 21.94 5.15 34.04
C GLY A 913 20.89 4.07 34.32
N LEU A 914 20.08 3.72 33.33
CA LEU A 914 19.02 2.72 33.41
C LEU A 914 19.57 1.28 33.33
N TYR A 915 20.67 1.08 32.61
CA TYR A 915 21.19 -0.25 32.35
C TYR A 915 21.79 -0.90 33.61
N SER A 916 21.18 -2.00 34.03
CA SER A 916 21.74 -2.93 35.00
C SER A 916 21.72 -4.32 34.35
N PRO A 917 22.88 -5.02 34.25
CA PRO A 917 22.91 -6.32 33.59
C PRO A 917 21.91 -7.31 34.22
N VAL A 918 21.06 -7.89 33.40
CA VAL A 918 20.17 -8.99 33.83
C VAL A 918 21.03 -10.23 34.03
N ALA A 919 20.94 -10.87 35.18
CA ALA A 919 21.68 -12.11 35.41
C ALA A 919 21.17 -13.21 34.48
N PRO A 920 22.06 -13.92 33.74
CA PRO A 920 21.63 -14.99 32.85
C PRO A 920 20.76 -16.01 33.58
N VAL A 921 19.60 -16.32 33.04
CA VAL A 921 18.77 -17.42 33.58
C VAL A 921 19.43 -18.73 33.17
N THR A 922 20.20 -19.34 34.04
CA THR A 922 20.82 -20.63 33.81
C THR A 922 19.78 -21.74 33.94
N GLY A 923 19.31 -22.20 32.79
CA GLY A 923 18.47 -23.39 32.73
C GLY A 923 18.63 -24.07 31.37
N ASP A 924 19.55 -25.06 31.32
CA ASP A 924 19.61 -26.01 30.22
C ASP A 924 18.29 -26.78 30.12
N VAL A 925 17.51 -26.49 29.09
CA VAL A 925 16.39 -27.35 28.70
C VAL A 925 16.85 -28.20 27.53
N PRO A 926 16.94 -29.52 27.65
CA PRO A 926 17.33 -30.40 26.56
C PRO A 926 16.34 -30.32 25.42
N VAL A 927 16.84 -30.32 24.17
CA VAL A 927 16.00 -30.50 22.97
C VAL A 927 15.14 -31.75 23.13
N LYS A 928 13.84 -31.61 23.29
CA LYS A 928 12.92 -32.72 23.57
C LYS A 928 12.13 -33.22 22.38
N VAL A 929 12.40 -32.72 21.12
CA VAL A 929 11.50 -32.99 20.01
C VAL A 929 12.25 -33.35 18.73
N LEU A 930 11.72 -34.37 18.05
CA LEU A 930 12.09 -34.69 16.65
C LEU A 930 11.50 -33.63 15.73
N HIS A 931 12.34 -32.91 14.98
CA HIS A 931 11.92 -31.90 14.03
C HIS A 931 12.59 -32.09 12.68
N LEU A 932 11.83 -31.91 11.59
CA LEU A 932 12.32 -31.83 10.23
C LEU A 932 11.89 -30.48 9.65
N ALA A 933 12.83 -29.57 9.53
CA ALA A 933 12.58 -28.27 8.91
C ALA A 933 12.35 -28.40 7.39
N GLY A 934 11.88 -27.37 6.78
CA GLY A 934 11.87 -27.25 5.31
C GLY A 934 13.29 -27.30 4.75
N ASN A 935 13.40 -27.46 3.45
CA ASN A 935 14.68 -27.34 2.75
C ASN A 935 14.90 -25.92 2.26
N HIS A 936 16.14 -25.46 2.30
CA HIS A 936 16.52 -24.14 1.78
C HIS A 936 17.74 -24.23 0.84
N PRO A 937 17.65 -23.57 -0.32
CA PRO A 937 16.51 -22.91 -0.94
C PRO A 937 15.38 -23.88 -1.33
N ASN A 938 14.14 -23.41 -1.44
CA ASN A 938 13.01 -24.13 -1.99
C ASN A 938 12.05 -23.16 -2.72
N PRO A 939 11.93 -23.17 -4.08
CA PRO A 939 12.55 -24.13 -5.00
C PRO A 939 14.08 -24.07 -5.05
N PHE A 940 14.76 -25.18 -5.42
CA PHE A 940 16.21 -25.29 -5.47
C PHE A 940 16.75 -25.80 -6.81
N ASN A 941 18.04 -25.46 -7.11
CA ASN A 941 18.72 -25.85 -8.35
C ASN A 941 20.23 -26.06 -8.15
N PRO A 942 20.78 -27.24 -8.26
CA PRO A 942 20.17 -28.52 -7.91
C PRO A 942 20.40 -28.88 -6.44
N VAL A 943 21.00 -28.00 -5.64
CA VAL A 943 21.45 -28.26 -4.25
C VAL A 943 20.51 -27.57 -3.27
N THR A 944 20.19 -28.27 -2.17
CA THR A 944 19.42 -27.74 -1.05
C THR A 944 19.90 -28.34 0.25
N THR A 945 19.80 -27.55 1.33
CA THR A 945 20.06 -28.00 2.71
C THR A 945 18.75 -28.32 3.41
N ILE A 946 18.71 -29.42 4.12
CA ILE A 946 17.58 -29.90 4.91
C ILE A 946 18.02 -29.97 6.36
N GLU A 947 17.42 -29.17 7.20
CA GLU A 947 17.70 -29.13 8.63
C GLU A 947 16.77 -30.04 9.41
N TYR A 948 17.31 -30.70 10.46
CA TYR A 948 16.52 -31.58 11.31
C TYR A 948 17.09 -31.61 12.74
N ALA A 949 16.21 -31.86 13.70
CA ALA A 949 16.60 -32.00 15.10
C ALA A 949 16.21 -33.37 15.66
N VAL A 950 17.03 -33.92 16.53
CA VAL A 950 16.87 -35.22 17.17
C VAL A 950 16.67 -35.00 18.68
N ALA A 951 15.51 -35.42 19.17
CA ALA A 951 15.09 -35.19 20.57
C ALA A 951 15.80 -36.09 21.59
N VAL A 952 16.07 -37.34 21.21
CA VAL A 952 16.77 -38.35 22.04
C VAL A 952 17.78 -39.08 21.18
N PRO A 953 18.94 -39.47 21.74
CA PRO A 953 19.94 -40.25 21.00
C PRO A 953 19.34 -41.51 20.37
N GLY A 954 19.57 -41.70 19.05
CA GLY A 954 19.02 -42.84 18.36
C GLY A 954 19.38 -42.87 16.88
N ARG A 955 18.91 -43.92 16.19
CA ARG A 955 19.09 -44.03 14.73
C ARG A 955 18.17 -43.06 14.03
N VAL A 956 18.74 -42.24 13.17
CA VAL A 956 18.04 -41.31 12.28
C VAL A 956 18.14 -41.81 10.84
N LEU A 957 16.99 -41.88 10.17
CA LEU A 957 16.88 -42.18 8.76
C LEU A 957 16.24 -41.00 8.06
N LEU A 958 16.97 -40.35 7.15
CA LEU A 958 16.50 -39.20 6.33
C LEU A 958 16.54 -39.60 4.86
N GLU A 959 15.40 -39.64 4.21
CA GLU A 959 15.23 -40.19 2.85
C GLU A 959 14.40 -39.25 1.96
N ILE A 960 14.74 -39.22 0.67
CA ILE A 960 14.02 -38.48 -0.37
C ILE A 960 13.14 -39.42 -1.16
N TYR A 961 11.91 -39.07 -1.43
CA TYR A 961 10.91 -39.81 -2.21
C TYR A 961 10.38 -38.95 -3.36
N ASP A 962 10.05 -39.58 -4.47
CA ASP A 962 9.28 -38.95 -5.55
C ASP A 962 7.75 -38.98 -5.23
N MET A 963 6.97 -38.27 -6.03
CA MET A 963 5.51 -38.21 -5.85
C MET A 963 4.79 -39.56 -6.08
N ALA A 964 5.45 -40.55 -6.62
CA ALA A 964 4.92 -41.93 -6.72
C ALA A 964 5.27 -42.78 -5.47
N GLY A 965 5.93 -42.18 -4.47
CA GLY A 965 6.32 -42.87 -3.25
C GLY A 965 7.56 -43.76 -3.39
N ARG A 966 8.29 -43.65 -4.50
CA ARG A 966 9.56 -44.39 -4.69
C ARG A 966 10.68 -43.61 -4.01
N ARG A 967 11.50 -44.36 -3.24
CA ARG A 967 12.68 -43.75 -2.63
C ARG A 967 13.68 -43.37 -3.72
N VAL A 968 14.14 -42.14 -3.66
CA VAL A 968 15.11 -41.54 -4.59
C VAL A 968 16.51 -41.59 -3.98
N ARG A 969 16.66 -41.20 -2.72
CA ARG A 969 17.96 -41.15 -2.05
C ARG A 969 17.83 -41.28 -0.54
N THR A 970 18.81 -41.92 0.11
CA THR A 970 19.00 -41.89 1.54
C THR A 970 20.10 -40.84 1.83
N LEU A 971 19.78 -39.79 2.57
CA LEU A 971 20.71 -38.73 2.94
C LEU A 971 21.41 -39.03 4.25
N VAL A 972 20.70 -39.59 5.24
CA VAL A 972 21.25 -39.94 6.54
C VAL A 972 20.70 -41.32 6.94
N ASP A 973 21.58 -42.20 7.37
CA ASP A 973 21.27 -43.46 8.07
C ASP A 973 22.37 -43.65 9.13
N ALA A 974 22.19 -43.01 10.30
CA ALA A 974 23.19 -42.98 11.33
C ALA A 974 22.58 -42.81 12.72
N VAL A 975 23.32 -43.28 13.75
CA VAL A 975 23.00 -42.92 15.14
C VAL A 975 23.44 -41.47 15.37
N ARG A 976 22.53 -40.66 15.91
CA ARG A 976 22.77 -39.26 16.28
C ARG A 976 22.43 -39.06 17.75
N ASP A 977 23.19 -38.17 18.39
CA ASP A 977 22.86 -37.66 19.71
C ASP A 977 21.68 -36.68 19.63
N ALA A 978 21.11 -36.29 20.78
CA ALA A 978 20.13 -35.21 20.82
C ALA A 978 20.79 -33.91 20.34
N GLY A 979 20.18 -33.22 19.38
CA GLY A 979 20.74 -32.01 18.79
C GLY A 979 20.21 -31.70 17.43
N SER A 980 20.60 -30.55 16.86
CA SER A 980 20.24 -30.09 15.51
C SER A 980 21.31 -30.48 14.50
N TYR A 981 20.88 -30.84 13.31
CA TYR A 981 21.70 -31.36 12.21
C TYR A 981 21.24 -30.82 10.87
N ALA A 982 22.12 -30.82 9.88
CA ALA A 982 21.80 -30.48 8.51
C ALA A 982 22.26 -31.58 7.54
N ALA A 983 21.51 -31.84 6.47
CA ALA A 983 21.84 -32.74 5.40
C ALA A 983 21.67 -32.06 4.05
N ILE A 984 22.61 -32.24 3.13
CA ILE A 984 22.59 -31.63 1.81
C ILE A 984 22.09 -32.64 0.79
N TRP A 985 21.14 -32.23 -0.05
CA TRP A 985 20.72 -32.98 -1.23
C TRP A 985 21.09 -32.22 -2.51
N ASP A 986 21.82 -32.89 -3.39
CA ASP A 986 22.36 -32.36 -4.64
C ASP A 986 21.48 -32.68 -5.87
N GLY A 987 20.22 -33.05 -5.66
CA GLY A 987 19.29 -33.39 -6.73
C GLY A 987 19.66 -34.67 -7.50
N ARG A 988 20.36 -35.63 -6.86
CA ARG A 988 20.74 -36.94 -7.42
C ARG A 988 20.11 -38.08 -6.63
N ASP A 989 19.92 -39.22 -7.28
CA ASP A 989 19.48 -40.43 -6.66
C ASP A 989 20.64 -41.22 -5.98
N ASP A 990 20.32 -42.41 -5.39
CA ASP A 990 21.33 -43.27 -4.76
C ASP A 990 22.41 -43.79 -5.72
N ALA A 991 22.14 -43.79 -7.04
CA ALA A 991 23.13 -44.16 -8.06
C ALA A 991 23.95 -42.94 -8.55
N GLY A 992 23.72 -41.75 -8.00
CA GLY A 992 24.40 -40.52 -8.37
C GLY A 992 23.88 -39.88 -9.69
N VAL A 993 22.76 -40.35 -10.21
CA VAL A 993 22.13 -39.82 -11.42
C VAL A 993 21.20 -38.66 -11.04
N GLY A 994 21.35 -37.55 -11.77
CA GLY A 994 20.49 -36.38 -11.55
C GLY A 994 19.02 -36.67 -11.83
N VAL A 995 18.16 -36.40 -10.87
CA VAL A 995 16.71 -36.60 -10.99
C VAL A 995 16.03 -35.46 -11.73
N ALA A 996 14.83 -35.64 -12.28
CA ALA A 996 14.09 -34.61 -13.05
C ALA A 996 13.64 -33.44 -12.17
N SER A 997 13.41 -32.26 -12.79
CA SER A 997 12.67 -31.18 -12.12
C SER A 997 11.29 -31.68 -11.67
N GLY A 998 10.87 -31.32 -10.47
CA GLY A 998 9.61 -31.77 -9.91
C GLY A 998 9.56 -31.65 -8.40
N ILE A 999 8.45 -32.15 -7.86
CA ILE A 999 8.20 -32.18 -6.41
C ILE A 999 8.75 -33.49 -5.84
N TYR A 1000 9.45 -33.38 -4.71
CA TYR A 1000 10.00 -34.46 -3.92
C TYR A 1000 9.55 -34.33 -2.47
N VAL A 1001 9.56 -35.42 -1.73
CA VAL A 1001 9.22 -35.44 -0.30
C VAL A 1001 10.46 -35.95 0.46
N CYS A 1002 10.96 -35.11 1.37
CA CYS A 1002 11.92 -35.57 2.36
C CYS A 1002 11.17 -36.17 3.54
N ARG A 1003 11.57 -37.35 4.00
CA ARG A 1003 11.02 -38.04 5.17
C ARG A 1003 12.13 -38.38 6.14
N MET A 1004 11.92 -38.02 7.39
CA MET A 1004 12.76 -38.37 8.52
C MET A 1004 12.07 -39.40 9.41
N SER A 1005 12.83 -40.37 9.88
CA SER A 1005 12.37 -41.33 10.88
C SER A 1005 13.41 -41.42 11.97
N ALA A 1006 13.02 -41.17 13.24
CA ALA A 1006 13.87 -41.35 14.40
C ALA A 1006 13.04 -41.67 15.66
N ALA A 1007 13.52 -42.53 16.53
CA ALA A 1007 12.88 -42.93 17.81
C ALA A 1007 11.38 -43.33 17.67
N GLY A 1008 11.00 -43.93 16.51
CA GLY A 1008 9.62 -44.37 16.27
C GLY A 1008 8.66 -43.29 15.76
N THR A 1009 9.13 -42.07 15.60
CA THR A 1009 8.38 -40.92 15.05
C THR A 1009 8.82 -40.64 13.61
N ASN A 1010 7.91 -40.14 12.76
CA ASN A 1010 8.18 -39.76 11.37
C ASN A 1010 7.77 -38.29 11.15
N ALA A 1011 8.61 -37.56 10.42
CA ALA A 1011 8.30 -36.23 9.91
C ALA A 1011 8.54 -36.19 8.39
N SER A 1012 7.84 -35.32 7.64
CA SER A 1012 8.09 -35.16 6.22
C SER A 1012 7.88 -33.73 5.76
N THR A 1013 8.67 -33.30 4.78
CA THR A 1013 8.57 -31.97 4.17
C THR A 1013 8.61 -32.08 2.64
N LYS A 1014 7.94 -31.13 1.96
CA LYS A 1014 7.83 -31.07 0.49
C LYS A 1014 8.91 -30.16 -0.06
N MET A 1015 9.57 -30.57 -1.13
CA MET A 1015 10.67 -29.87 -1.77
C MET A 1015 10.43 -29.75 -3.27
N THR A 1016 10.82 -28.64 -3.89
CA THR A 1016 10.65 -28.41 -5.33
C THR A 1016 12.03 -28.24 -5.99
N LEU A 1017 12.41 -29.19 -6.83
CA LEU A 1017 13.62 -29.09 -7.66
C LEU A 1017 13.28 -28.46 -9.00
N VAL A 1018 13.98 -27.40 -9.36
CA VAL A 1018 13.91 -26.72 -10.66
C VAL A 1018 15.30 -26.78 -11.29
N LYS A 1019 15.40 -27.29 -12.50
CA LYS A 1019 16.65 -27.35 -13.27
C LYS A 1019 16.64 -26.36 -14.41
#